data_f9e3daf2c17d8de25c107d90151d67b1
#
_entry.id   f9e3daf2c17d8de25c107d90151d67b1
#
_cell.length_a   1.000
_cell.length_b   1.000
_cell.length_c   1.000
_cell.angle_alpha   90.00
_cell.angle_beta   90.00
_cell.angle_gamma   90.00
#
_symmetry.space_group_name_H-M   'P 1'
#
loop_
_entity.id
_entity.type
_entity.pdbx_description
1 polymer ?
#
loop_
_entity_poly.entity_id
_entity_poly.type
_entity_poly.pdbx_seq_one_letter_code
_entity_poly.pdbx_strand_id
1 'polypeptide(L)'
;MEKLLGYKPFHFLLFLVLGISFQFYTDYWNLGIVTSLCIFLFLVFICYFLRRSSFFGLLIGFVFFLIGIFILYNGDATKDEKYFGNHTVNNAAVVLKINSILKSGNYHQKYIAEVIQINQKITTGEVLLNIQKDCLLVNFNINDKILLKNNFVGVHEPLNPHQFNYKKYLENKGIRQQIYSTKKEILFLDSDDSSPLGVIHTIRLKIQKSLEQYNFSKDELSVMNALLLGQRQDISDELTANYSKAGAVHILAISGLHVGIILVLLSFVLKPLERVKRGKLIKLVLIISFLWFFAVLAGMSASVTRAVTMFSALALGQFFNKKNAVEQSLVFSMFIIVLWKPIFLFDIGFQLSYLAVFGIIWIQPLVYNAWTPKLYIAAKGWQLFTVSLAAQIGVLPLSLFYFHQFPGLFFVSNLLIIPFLGVILGIGIIVVVLSYYSVLPAFMVTIYGGVISVLNKTVVFIAKQETFLFSDISFSAIKMFFLYLLIIAYFQFILKKNAKRCMFFLSLVLVYQTVSFYEKYKTEITHQFIVFHKSRNSIVGKRTGARLEVYHNMDTIIHNQNVLKNYTVGERIKAVNYHEISNFLQIDNQVVLFIDTNGNYDIKGLQQPILVLRQSPKINLERLIKRLNPTLVIADGSNYKSYVSLWKASCLESKTSFWSTREKGAYILKK
;
A
#
# COMPACT_ATOMS: atom_id res chain seq x y z
N MET A 1 26.06 11.13 -3.94
CA MET A 1 26.23 10.32 -2.73
C MET A 1 27.22 10.95 -1.77
N GLU A 2 28.47 11.27 -2.18
CA GLU A 2 29.48 11.91 -1.30
C GLU A 2 28.99 13.21 -0.63
N LYS A 3 28.23 14.05 -1.36
CA LYS A 3 27.64 15.28 -0.80
C LYS A 3 26.59 15.04 0.28
N LEU A 4 25.81 13.97 0.19
CA LEU A 4 24.81 13.60 1.19
C LEU A 4 25.45 12.94 2.41
N LEU A 5 26.48 12.09 2.20
CA LEU A 5 27.26 11.52 3.30
C LEU A 5 28.02 12.58 4.09
N GLY A 6 28.38 13.71 3.48
CA GLY A 6 28.93 14.87 4.18
C GLY A 6 27.89 15.76 4.90
N TYR A 7 26.58 15.50 4.69
CA TYR A 7 25.50 16.30 5.27
C TYR A 7 25.05 15.73 6.61
N LYS A 8 25.43 16.36 7.72
CA LYS A 8 25.14 15.87 9.08
C LYS A 8 23.68 15.52 9.34
N PRO A 9 22.67 16.30 8.89
CA PRO A 9 21.25 15.92 9.08
C PRO A 9 20.87 14.57 8.44
N PHE A 10 21.57 14.14 7.41
CA PHE A 10 21.35 12.82 6.81
C PHE A 10 21.72 11.68 7.74
N HIS A 11 22.82 11.82 8.52
CA HIS A 11 23.19 10.83 9.53
C HIS A 11 22.16 10.76 10.66
N PHE A 12 21.66 11.91 11.13
CA PHE A 12 20.61 11.96 12.14
C PHE A 12 19.32 11.29 11.67
N LEU A 13 18.94 11.53 10.40
CA LEU A 13 17.83 10.84 9.78
C LEU A 13 18.02 9.32 9.74
N LEU A 14 19.21 8.83 9.41
CA LEU A 14 19.51 7.38 9.40
C LEU A 14 19.31 6.76 10.78
N PHE A 15 19.86 7.37 11.84
CA PHE A 15 19.68 6.87 13.21
C PHE A 15 18.21 6.94 13.64
N LEU A 16 17.48 8.00 13.29
CA LEU A 16 16.05 8.12 13.54
C LEU A 16 15.27 6.98 12.87
N VAL A 17 15.53 6.71 11.58
CA VAL A 17 14.91 5.63 10.81
C VAL A 17 15.23 4.26 11.43
N LEU A 18 16.47 4.05 11.87
CA LEU A 18 16.87 2.81 12.55
C LEU A 18 16.12 2.64 13.89
N GLY A 19 15.96 3.71 14.67
CA GLY A 19 15.22 3.67 15.94
C GLY A 19 13.73 3.35 15.73
N ILE A 20 13.09 4.00 14.75
CA ILE A 20 11.70 3.72 14.37
C ILE A 20 11.55 2.26 13.90
N SER A 21 12.47 1.80 13.04
CA SER A 21 12.43 0.42 12.54
C SER A 21 12.63 -0.59 13.67
N PHE A 22 13.56 -0.32 14.58
CA PHE A 22 13.79 -1.18 15.75
C PHE A 22 12.52 -1.32 16.58
N GLN A 23 11.88 -0.22 16.97
CA GLN A 23 10.64 -0.24 17.76
C GLN A 23 9.49 -0.93 17.01
N PHE A 24 9.37 -0.68 15.69
CA PHE A 24 8.31 -1.28 14.88
C PHE A 24 8.35 -2.81 14.83
N TYR A 25 9.55 -3.39 14.79
CA TYR A 25 9.71 -4.84 14.69
C TYR A 25 9.85 -5.55 16.05
N THR A 26 10.26 -4.84 17.11
CA THR A 26 10.52 -5.46 18.41
C THR A 26 9.48 -5.12 19.47
N ASP A 27 8.79 -3.98 19.35
CA ASP A 27 7.90 -3.38 20.38
C ASP A 27 8.52 -3.42 21.79
N TYR A 28 9.85 -3.18 21.85
CA TYR A 28 10.63 -3.37 23.06
C TYR A 28 10.44 -2.25 24.08
N TRP A 29 10.21 -1.00 23.62
CA TRP A 29 10.12 0.17 24.47
C TRP A 29 8.74 0.28 25.10
N ASN A 30 8.67 0.20 26.44
CA ASN A 30 7.44 0.31 27.21
C ASN A 30 7.54 1.36 28.36
N LEU A 31 8.52 2.27 28.28
CA LEU A 31 8.73 3.28 29.33
C LEU A 31 7.77 4.44 29.16
N GLY A 32 7.20 4.90 30.27
CA GLY A 32 6.31 6.07 30.29
C GLY A 32 7.00 7.37 29.83
N ILE A 33 6.21 8.40 29.54
CA ILE A 33 6.70 9.70 29.03
C ILE A 33 7.71 10.33 29.97
N VAL A 34 7.46 10.32 31.28
CA VAL A 34 8.33 10.94 32.29
C VAL A 34 9.70 10.27 32.32
N THR A 35 9.75 8.94 32.38
CA THR A 35 11.01 8.18 32.37
C THR A 35 11.79 8.41 31.08
N SER A 36 11.10 8.48 29.95
CA SER A 36 11.71 8.76 28.66
C SER A 36 12.32 10.17 28.62
N LEU A 37 11.63 11.19 29.13
CA LEU A 37 12.15 12.55 29.25
C LEU A 37 13.37 12.62 30.14
N CYS A 38 13.39 11.92 31.29
CA CYS A 38 14.57 11.85 32.16
C CYS A 38 15.77 11.23 31.43
N ILE A 39 15.57 10.17 30.66
CA ILE A 39 16.64 9.55 29.85
C ILE A 39 17.16 10.55 28.81
N PHE A 40 16.27 11.26 28.10
CA PHE A 40 16.70 12.26 27.11
C PHE A 40 17.47 13.42 27.74
N LEU A 41 17.02 13.95 28.86
CA LEU A 41 17.73 15.02 29.58
C LEU A 41 19.10 14.55 30.04
N PHE A 42 19.20 13.35 30.59
CA PHE A 42 20.46 12.75 30.98
C PHE A 42 21.44 12.58 29.80
N LEU A 43 20.93 12.11 28.65
CA LEU A 43 21.75 11.96 27.44
C LEU A 43 22.19 13.30 26.86
N VAL A 44 21.35 14.33 26.90
CA VAL A 44 21.70 15.68 26.47
C VAL A 44 22.81 16.22 27.40
N PHE A 45 22.71 15.97 28.71
CA PHE A 45 23.72 16.32 29.66
C PHE A 45 25.07 15.63 29.35
N ILE A 46 25.08 14.32 29.07
CA ILE A 46 26.28 13.59 28.65
C ILE A 46 26.83 14.16 27.33
N CYS A 47 25.97 14.48 26.36
CA CYS A 47 26.38 15.09 25.10
C CYS A 47 27.10 16.44 25.34
N TYR A 48 26.63 17.24 26.29
CA TYR A 48 27.26 18.52 26.60
C TYR A 48 28.67 18.32 27.13
N PHE A 49 28.91 17.36 28.05
CA PHE A 49 30.24 17.05 28.57
C PHE A 49 31.18 16.44 27.54
N LEU A 50 30.65 15.56 26.71
CA LEU A 50 31.44 14.84 25.68
C LEU A 50 31.55 15.59 24.35
N ARG A 51 31.13 16.84 24.27
CA ARG A 51 31.09 17.64 23.02
C ARG A 51 32.43 17.76 22.28
N ARG A 52 33.57 17.56 22.97
CA ARG A 52 34.90 17.61 22.40
C ARG A 52 35.48 16.21 22.11
N SER A 53 34.76 15.15 22.45
CA SER A 53 35.19 13.77 22.21
C SER A 53 34.93 13.33 20.77
N SER A 54 35.76 12.43 20.24
CA SER A 54 35.55 11.76 18.95
C SER A 54 34.22 10.96 18.91
N PHE A 55 33.69 10.56 20.06
CA PHE A 55 32.43 9.82 20.19
C PHE A 55 31.17 10.71 20.14
N PHE A 56 31.32 12.03 20.14
CA PHE A 56 30.20 12.96 20.15
C PHE A 56 29.20 12.72 19.02
N GLY A 57 29.69 12.45 17.79
CA GLY A 57 28.83 12.16 16.65
C GLY A 57 27.99 10.88 16.79
N LEU A 58 28.59 9.82 17.36
CA LEU A 58 27.90 8.57 17.67
C LEU A 58 26.85 8.76 18.76
N LEU A 59 27.17 9.52 19.79
CA LEU A 59 26.27 9.80 20.90
C LEU A 59 25.03 10.58 20.44
N ILE A 60 25.21 11.62 19.61
CA ILE A 60 24.07 12.31 18.99
C ILE A 60 23.25 11.36 18.10
N GLY A 61 23.90 10.51 17.30
CA GLY A 61 23.23 9.47 16.53
C GLY A 61 22.37 8.57 17.42
N PHE A 62 22.90 8.14 18.55
CA PHE A 62 22.15 7.32 19.52
C PHE A 62 20.95 8.07 20.12
N VAL A 63 21.09 9.37 20.40
CA VAL A 63 19.94 10.21 20.81
C VAL A 63 18.85 10.20 19.76
N PHE A 64 19.19 10.37 18.46
CA PHE A 64 18.19 10.30 17.38
C PHE A 64 17.59 8.91 17.22
N PHE A 65 18.35 7.86 17.45
CA PHE A 65 17.84 6.49 17.51
C PHE A 65 16.77 6.32 18.59
N LEU A 66 17.05 6.80 19.81
CA LEU A 66 16.08 6.76 20.91
C LEU A 66 14.86 7.66 20.65
N ILE A 67 15.06 8.84 20.05
CA ILE A 67 13.96 9.70 19.61
C ILE A 67 13.05 8.93 18.63
N GLY A 68 13.62 8.19 17.70
CA GLY A 68 12.86 7.36 16.76
C GLY A 68 12.00 6.30 17.46
N ILE A 69 12.56 5.60 18.44
CA ILE A 69 11.85 4.64 19.28
C ILE A 69 10.67 5.32 20.01
N PHE A 70 10.96 6.41 20.69
CA PHE A 70 10.00 7.13 21.53
C PHE A 70 8.83 7.69 20.71
N ILE A 71 9.10 8.32 19.57
CA ILE A 71 8.05 8.90 18.72
C ILE A 71 7.10 7.83 18.18
N LEU A 72 7.64 6.66 17.78
CA LEU A 72 6.78 5.57 17.31
C LEU A 72 5.94 4.99 18.45
N TYR A 73 6.52 4.79 19.63
CA TYR A 73 5.81 4.32 20.82
C TYR A 73 4.68 5.26 21.22
N ASN A 74 4.98 6.57 21.30
CA ASN A 74 4.01 7.57 21.72
C ASN A 74 2.95 7.89 20.64
N GLY A 75 3.24 7.57 19.37
CA GLY A 75 2.31 7.70 18.26
C GLY A 75 1.33 6.52 18.12
N ASP A 76 1.48 5.46 18.92
CA ASP A 76 0.54 4.32 18.93
C ASP A 76 -0.68 4.65 19.77
N ALA A 77 -1.80 4.94 19.13
CA ALA A 77 -3.06 5.27 19.79
C ALA A 77 -3.51 4.21 20.81
N THR A 78 -3.08 2.95 20.70
CA THR A 78 -3.46 1.88 21.63
C THR A 78 -2.78 1.99 23.00
N LYS A 79 -1.72 2.80 23.10
CA LYS A 79 -1.03 3.09 24.37
C LYS A 79 -1.67 4.25 25.12
N ASP A 80 -2.64 4.95 24.51
CA ASP A 80 -3.41 6.03 25.16
C ASP A 80 -4.45 5.41 26.11
N GLU A 81 -4.57 5.94 27.31
CA GLU A 81 -5.60 5.51 28.29
C GLU A 81 -7.03 5.73 27.76
N LYS A 82 -7.21 6.74 26.90
CA LYS A 82 -8.49 7.05 26.23
C LYS A 82 -8.77 6.17 25.01
N TYR A 83 -7.89 5.26 24.66
CA TYR A 83 -8.12 4.39 23.51
C TYR A 83 -9.43 3.60 23.69
N PHE A 84 -10.30 3.68 22.67
CA PHE A 84 -11.63 3.07 22.75
C PHE A 84 -11.59 1.57 23.03
N GLY A 85 -10.55 0.85 22.59
CA GLY A 85 -10.37 -0.58 22.84
C GLY A 85 -10.30 -0.96 24.33
N ASN A 86 -9.90 -0.01 25.21
CA ASN A 86 -9.85 -0.22 26.67
C ASN A 86 -11.24 -0.05 27.33
N HIS A 87 -12.20 0.49 26.61
CA HIS A 87 -13.54 0.85 27.12
C HIS A 87 -14.68 0.12 26.41
N THR A 88 -14.38 -0.96 25.65
CA THR A 88 -15.39 -1.71 24.91
C THR A 88 -16.27 -2.51 25.85
N VAL A 89 -17.57 -2.18 25.85
CA VAL A 89 -18.64 -2.95 26.51
C VAL A 89 -19.59 -3.41 25.40
N ASN A 90 -19.99 -4.68 25.41
CA ASN A 90 -20.93 -5.19 24.42
C ASN A 90 -22.26 -4.41 24.44
N ASN A 91 -22.79 -4.09 23.25
CA ASN A 91 -24.03 -3.30 23.05
C ASN A 91 -23.99 -1.86 23.56
N ALA A 92 -22.81 -1.29 23.80
CA ALA A 92 -22.67 0.12 24.15
C ALA A 92 -23.07 1.04 22.99
N ALA A 93 -23.59 2.22 23.31
CA ALA A 93 -23.82 3.28 22.33
C ALA A 93 -22.47 3.92 21.96
N VAL A 94 -22.16 3.97 20.68
CA VAL A 94 -20.90 4.51 20.14
C VAL A 94 -21.16 5.66 19.19
N VAL A 95 -20.51 6.80 19.44
CA VAL A 95 -20.52 7.96 18.54
C VAL A 95 -19.26 7.90 17.69
N LEU A 96 -19.45 7.84 16.38
CA LEU A 96 -18.41 7.85 15.38
C LEU A 96 -18.43 9.14 14.58
N LYS A 97 -17.25 9.65 14.22
CA LYS A 97 -17.05 10.73 13.25
C LYS A 97 -16.37 10.18 12.00
N ILE A 98 -16.95 10.40 10.85
CA ILE A 98 -16.39 9.93 9.58
C ILE A 98 -15.16 10.76 9.20
N ASN A 99 -13.99 10.12 9.13
CA ASN A 99 -12.73 10.78 8.75
C ASN A 99 -12.40 10.60 7.26
N SER A 100 -12.74 9.43 6.67
CA SER A 100 -12.48 9.20 5.25
C SER A 100 -13.41 8.15 4.64
N ILE A 101 -13.64 8.28 3.34
CA ILE A 101 -14.46 7.38 2.53
C ILE A 101 -13.50 6.51 1.72
N LEU A 102 -13.65 5.18 1.83
CA LEU A 102 -12.84 4.21 1.11
C LEU A 102 -13.57 3.69 -0.14
N LYS A 103 -12.83 3.05 -1.06
CA LYS A 103 -13.45 2.34 -2.19
C LYS A 103 -14.44 1.30 -1.68
N SER A 104 -15.66 1.37 -2.17
CA SER A 104 -16.73 0.43 -1.81
C SER A 104 -16.40 -0.98 -2.27
N GLY A 105 -16.64 -1.96 -1.39
CA GLY A 105 -16.64 -3.38 -1.80
C GLY A 105 -17.95 -3.76 -2.52
N ASN A 106 -18.08 -5.03 -2.91
CA ASN A 106 -19.29 -5.53 -3.58
C ASN A 106 -20.53 -5.45 -2.68
N TYR A 107 -20.38 -5.69 -1.38
CA TYR A 107 -21.49 -5.82 -0.43
C TYR A 107 -21.55 -4.68 0.59
N HIS A 108 -20.46 -3.94 0.80
CA HIS A 108 -20.36 -2.91 1.84
C HIS A 108 -19.75 -1.62 1.30
N GLN A 109 -20.29 -0.50 1.75
CA GLN A 109 -19.59 0.79 1.75
C GLN A 109 -18.63 0.82 2.93
N LYS A 110 -17.44 1.39 2.73
CA LYS A 110 -16.36 1.37 3.73
C LYS A 110 -15.94 2.78 4.09
N TYR A 111 -15.83 3.03 5.39
CA TYR A 111 -15.40 4.30 5.95
C TYR A 111 -14.32 4.07 7.01
N ILE A 112 -13.43 5.04 7.18
CA ILE A 112 -12.62 5.14 8.38
C ILE A 112 -13.31 6.17 9.27
N ALA A 113 -13.63 5.79 10.50
CA ALA A 113 -14.30 6.63 11.44
C ALA A 113 -13.51 6.71 12.76
N GLU A 114 -13.47 7.87 13.36
CA GLU A 114 -12.93 8.10 14.69
C GLU A 114 -14.00 7.80 15.74
N VAL A 115 -13.62 7.07 16.77
CA VAL A 115 -14.50 6.77 17.91
C VAL A 115 -14.39 7.91 18.92
N ILE A 116 -15.37 8.81 18.90
CA ILE A 116 -15.37 10.00 19.76
C ILE A 116 -15.83 9.65 21.17
N GLN A 117 -16.84 8.77 21.29
CA GLN A 117 -17.49 8.51 22.57
C GLN A 117 -18.06 7.09 22.62
N ILE A 118 -17.91 6.44 23.80
CA ILE A 118 -18.56 5.18 24.16
C ILE A 118 -19.28 5.37 25.49
N ASN A 119 -20.60 5.15 25.56
CA ASN A 119 -21.41 5.29 26.78
C ASN A 119 -21.06 6.56 27.60
N GLN A 120 -21.06 7.73 26.95
CA GLN A 120 -20.74 9.04 27.53
C GLN A 120 -19.25 9.28 27.91
N LYS A 121 -18.35 8.29 27.79
CA LYS A 121 -16.91 8.51 27.95
C LYS A 121 -16.29 8.96 26.64
N ILE A 122 -15.51 10.04 26.68
CA ILE A 122 -14.71 10.51 25.52
C ILE A 122 -13.59 9.52 25.29
N THR A 123 -13.47 9.08 24.05
CA THR A 123 -12.47 8.11 23.60
C THR A 123 -11.72 8.60 22.37
N THR A 124 -10.60 7.95 22.07
CA THR A 124 -9.75 8.20 20.89
C THR A 124 -9.51 6.92 20.13
N GLY A 125 -9.18 7.05 18.83
CA GLY A 125 -8.82 5.93 17.97
C GLY A 125 -9.74 5.79 16.75
N GLU A 126 -9.24 5.11 15.74
CA GLU A 126 -9.94 4.92 14.46
C GLU A 126 -10.42 3.48 14.30
N VAL A 127 -11.55 3.32 13.62
CA VAL A 127 -12.20 2.05 13.32
C VAL A 127 -12.60 1.99 11.85
N LEU A 128 -12.56 0.78 11.25
CA LEU A 128 -13.13 0.53 9.93
C LEU A 128 -14.63 0.28 10.05
N LEU A 129 -15.44 1.17 9.50
CA LEU A 129 -16.90 1.02 9.45
C LEU A 129 -17.31 0.43 8.11
N ASN A 130 -17.98 -0.72 8.14
CA ASN A 130 -18.54 -1.40 6.98
C ASN A 130 -20.07 -1.33 7.03
N ILE A 131 -20.68 -0.59 6.10
CA ILE A 131 -22.13 -0.44 6.02
C ILE A 131 -22.65 -1.27 4.86
N GLN A 132 -23.60 -2.15 5.13
CA GLN A 132 -24.21 -2.98 4.10
C GLN A 132 -24.87 -2.11 3.03
N LYS A 133 -24.67 -2.45 1.76
CA LYS A 133 -25.32 -1.77 0.64
C LYS A 133 -26.77 -2.23 0.55
N ASP A 134 -27.68 -1.31 0.80
CA ASP A 134 -29.11 -1.47 0.54
C ASP A 134 -29.51 -0.72 -0.73
N CYS A 135 -30.72 -0.95 -1.24
CA CYS A 135 -31.26 -0.26 -2.42
C CYS A 135 -31.31 1.27 -2.25
N LEU A 136 -31.36 1.76 -1.02
CA LEU A 136 -31.27 3.19 -0.69
C LEU A 136 -29.80 3.51 -0.31
N LEU A 137 -29.04 4.01 -1.27
CA LEU A 137 -27.67 4.49 -1.05
C LEU A 137 -27.65 5.63 -0.04
N VAL A 138 -27.15 5.40 1.16
CA VAL A 138 -26.80 6.47 2.10
C VAL A 138 -25.32 6.69 2.00
N ASN A 139 -24.93 7.84 1.48
CA ASN A 139 -23.57 8.30 1.46
C ASN A 139 -23.37 9.22 2.66
N PHE A 140 -22.57 8.78 3.63
CA PHE A 140 -22.08 9.67 4.67
C PHE A 140 -20.93 10.52 4.13
N ASN A 141 -20.91 11.76 4.58
CA ASN A 141 -19.86 12.72 4.28
C ASN A 141 -18.75 12.68 5.34
N ILE A 142 -17.61 13.26 5.00
CA ILE A 142 -16.53 13.47 5.99
C ILE A 142 -17.04 14.47 7.03
N ASN A 143 -16.73 14.21 8.31
CA ASN A 143 -17.19 14.89 9.53
C ASN A 143 -18.62 14.60 9.96
N ASP A 144 -19.39 13.77 9.25
CA ASP A 144 -20.68 13.31 9.76
C ASP A 144 -20.47 12.55 11.08
N LYS A 145 -21.28 12.90 12.08
CA LYS A 145 -21.35 12.21 13.36
C LYS A 145 -22.53 11.27 13.35
N ILE A 146 -22.28 10.01 13.66
CA ILE A 146 -23.26 8.96 13.67
C ILE A 146 -23.23 8.21 15.00
N LEU A 147 -24.41 7.77 15.44
CA LEU A 147 -24.58 6.92 16.61
C LEU A 147 -24.99 5.53 16.15
N LEU A 148 -24.35 4.52 16.71
CA LEU A 148 -24.68 3.11 16.48
C LEU A 148 -24.40 2.28 17.73
N LYS A 149 -24.94 1.04 17.76
CA LYS A 149 -24.62 0.08 18.80
C LYS A 149 -23.26 -0.57 18.51
N ASN A 150 -22.49 -0.74 19.55
CA ASN A 150 -21.18 -1.39 19.48
C ASN A 150 -21.29 -2.85 19.03
N ASN A 151 -20.60 -3.17 17.95
CA ASN A 151 -20.30 -4.52 17.50
C ASN A 151 -18.88 -4.55 16.93
N PHE A 152 -17.90 -4.26 17.81
CA PHE A 152 -16.50 -4.25 17.41
C PHE A 152 -16.00 -5.67 17.16
N VAL A 153 -15.48 -5.88 15.97
CA VAL A 153 -14.90 -7.17 15.54
C VAL A 153 -13.45 -6.93 15.13
N GLY A 154 -12.56 -7.82 15.53
CA GLY A 154 -11.17 -7.78 15.04
C GLY A 154 -11.10 -7.92 13.52
N VAL A 155 -10.10 -7.31 12.91
CA VAL A 155 -9.82 -7.52 11.48
C VAL A 155 -9.20 -8.89 11.27
N HIS A 156 -9.73 -9.66 10.34
CA HIS A 156 -9.27 -11.03 10.09
C HIS A 156 -7.89 -11.05 9.42
N GLU A 157 -7.09 -12.03 9.81
CA GLU A 157 -5.85 -12.35 9.12
C GLU A 157 -6.11 -12.92 7.72
N PRO A 158 -5.11 -12.86 6.82
CA PRO A 158 -5.25 -13.47 5.51
C PRO A 158 -5.44 -14.98 5.64
N LEU A 159 -6.46 -15.50 4.97
CA LEU A 159 -6.84 -16.91 5.06
C LEU A 159 -6.03 -17.82 4.12
N ASN A 160 -5.25 -17.26 3.20
CA ASN A 160 -4.41 -18.03 2.29
C ASN A 160 -2.96 -17.55 2.29
N PRO A 161 -2.00 -18.45 2.00
CA PRO A 161 -0.60 -18.09 1.88
C PRO A 161 -0.36 -17.00 0.84
N HIS A 162 0.58 -16.12 1.10
CA HIS A 162 0.97 -14.99 0.23
C HIS A 162 -0.17 -14.03 -0.13
N GLN A 163 -1.34 -14.16 0.50
CA GLN A 163 -2.42 -13.19 0.37
C GLN A 163 -2.03 -11.87 1.04
N PHE A 164 -2.45 -10.73 0.45
CA PHE A 164 -2.23 -9.42 1.05
C PHE A 164 -2.78 -9.36 2.47
N ASN A 165 -1.93 -9.00 3.43
CA ASN A 165 -2.32 -8.89 4.84
C ASN A 165 -3.01 -7.55 5.10
N TYR A 166 -4.34 -7.54 4.90
CA TYR A 166 -5.17 -6.35 5.11
C TYR A 166 -5.22 -5.93 6.59
N LYS A 167 -5.16 -6.89 7.53
CA LYS A 167 -5.08 -6.61 8.97
C LYS A 167 -3.84 -5.77 9.28
N LYS A 168 -2.65 -6.25 8.88
CA LYS A 168 -1.39 -5.53 9.10
C LYS A 168 -1.37 -4.16 8.40
N TYR A 169 -1.97 -4.06 7.22
CA TYR A 169 -2.11 -2.78 6.52
C TYR A 169 -2.96 -1.78 7.30
N LEU A 170 -4.07 -2.20 7.91
CA LEU A 170 -4.92 -1.36 8.74
C LEU A 170 -4.25 -1.04 10.10
N GLU A 171 -3.59 -2.02 10.72
CA GLU A 171 -2.81 -1.81 11.95
C GLU A 171 -1.72 -0.73 11.76
N ASN A 172 -1.04 -0.74 10.61
CA ASN A 172 -0.08 0.31 10.25
C ASN A 172 -0.74 1.69 10.07
N LYS A 173 -2.07 1.76 9.94
CA LYS A 173 -2.85 3.00 9.94
C LYS A 173 -3.47 3.32 11.30
N GLY A 174 -3.19 2.53 12.33
CA GLY A 174 -3.79 2.68 13.66
C GLY A 174 -5.17 2.07 13.81
N ILE A 175 -5.67 1.32 12.80
CA ILE A 175 -7.00 0.72 12.78
C ILE A 175 -6.86 -0.77 13.11
N ARG A 176 -7.33 -1.18 14.30
CA ARG A 176 -7.24 -2.57 14.78
C ARG A 176 -8.59 -3.30 14.79
N GLN A 177 -9.68 -2.56 14.75
CA GLN A 177 -11.03 -3.12 14.83
C GLN A 177 -11.91 -2.58 13.70
N GLN A 178 -13.00 -3.30 13.44
CA GLN A 178 -14.00 -2.94 12.45
C GLN A 178 -15.40 -3.13 13.00
N ILE A 179 -16.34 -2.37 12.46
CA ILE A 179 -17.78 -2.47 12.79
C ILE A 179 -18.52 -2.83 11.50
N TYR A 180 -19.44 -3.77 11.60
CA TYR A 180 -20.43 -4.05 10.57
C TYR A 180 -21.78 -3.55 11.03
N SER A 181 -22.46 -2.76 10.19
CA SER A 181 -23.78 -2.21 10.52
C SER A 181 -24.65 -2.15 9.27
N THR A 182 -25.95 -2.10 9.51
CA THR A 182 -26.96 -1.82 8.49
C THR A 182 -27.42 -0.37 8.63
N LYS A 183 -28.00 0.21 7.56
CA LYS A 183 -28.56 1.57 7.62
C LYS A 183 -29.55 1.77 8.76
N LYS A 184 -30.34 0.75 9.06
CA LYS A 184 -31.41 0.81 10.09
C LYS A 184 -30.86 0.95 11.52
N GLU A 185 -29.61 0.57 11.73
CA GLU A 185 -28.94 0.61 13.02
C GLU A 185 -28.17 1.90 13.27
N ILE A 186 -28.11 2.79 12.28
CA ILE A 186 -27.33 4.01 12.32
C ILE A 186 -28.26 5.21 12.48
N LEU A 187 -28.03 6.00 13.52
CA LEU A 187 -28.67 7.30 13.70
C LEU A 187 -27.68 8.41 13.32
N PHE A 188 -28.09 9.27 12.40
CA PHE A 188 -27.34 10.48 12.10
C PHE A 188 -27.59 11.51 13.21
N LEU A 189 -26.50 12.07 13.76
CA LEU A 189 -26.58 13.05 14.83
C LEU A 189 -26.41 14.48 14.31
N ASP A 190 -25.28 14.74 13.67
CA ASP A 190 -24.89 16.09 13.25
C ASP A 190 -23.78 16.02 12.20
N SER A 191 -23.55 17.10 11.48
CA SER A 191 -22.44 17.30 10.55
C SER A 191 -21.65 18.53 10.97
N ASP A 192 -20.38 18.36 11.30
CA ASP A 192 -19.49 19.48 11.67
C ASP A 192 -18.87 20.08 10.39
N ASP A 193 -19.71 20.78 9.62
CA ASP A 193 -19.29 21.43 8.37
C ASP A 193 -18.45 22.71 8.63
N SER A 194 -18.42 23.20 9.87
CA SER A 194 -17.66 24.41 10.25
C SER A 194 -16.16 24.14 10.43
N SER A 195 -15.74 22.89 10.56
CA SER A 195 -14.33 22.56 10.68
C SER A 195 -13.57 22.85 9.38
N PRO A 196 -12.28 23.24 9.41
CA PRO A 196 -11.51 23.51 8.20
C PRO A 196 -11.52 22.35 7.18
N LEU A 197 -11.53 21.10 7.66
CA LEU A 197 -11.61 19.91 6.83
C LEU A 197 -13.02 19.73 6.25
N GLY A 198 -14.08 20.07 7.00
CA GLY A 198 -15.47 20.07 6.53
C GLY A 198 -15.70 21.07 5.41
N VAL A 199 -15.23 22.31 5.59
CA VAL A 199 -15.32 23.35 4.54
C VAL A 199 -14.65 22.87 3.23
N ILE A 200 -13.45 22.29 3.31
CA ILE A 200 -12.75 21.81 2.13
C ILE A 200 -13.47 20.62 1.51
N HIS A 201 -14.04 19.73 2.32
CA HIS A 201 -14.86 18.62 1.82
C HIS A 201 -16.10 19.13 1.09
N THR A 202 -16.79 20.13 1.64
CA THR A 202 -17.95 20.77 1.00
C THR A 202 -17.56 21.43 -0.32
N ILE A 203 -16.41 22.13 -0.38
CA ILE A 203 -15.88 22.68 -1.64
C ILE A 203 -15.63 21.55 -2.65
N ARG A 204 -15.02 20.45 -2.25
CA ARG A 204 -14.74 19.29 -3.10
C ARG A 204 -16.03 18.68 -3.64
N LEU A 205 -17.03 18.45 -2.77
CA LEU A 205 -18.33 17.90 -3.17
C LEU A 205 -19.06 18.85 -4.13
N LYS A 206 -18.98 20.16 -3.92
CA LYS A 206 -19.58 21.15 -4.83
C LYS A 206 -18.94 21.09 -6.21
N ILE A 207 -17.60 21.02 -6.28
CA ILE A 207 -16.87 20.87 -7.55
C ILE A 207 -17.30 19.57 -8.24
N GLN A 208 -17.34 18.47 -7.53
CA GLN A 208 -17.68 17.15 -8.06
C GLN A 208 -19.10 17.11 -8.63
N LYS A 209 -20.09 17.57 -7.84
CA LYS A 209 -21.49 17.67 -8.28
C LYS A 209 -21.66 18.61 -9.48
N SER A 210 -20.89 19.71 -9.52
CA SER A 210 -20.91 20.60 -10.66
C SER A 210 -20.31 19.94 -11.91
N LEU A 211 -19.18 19.23 -11.80
CA LEU A 211 -18.59 18.52 -12.93
C LEU A 211 -19.50 17.40 -13.47
N GLU A 212 -20.29 16.74 -12.62
CA GLU A 212 -21.26 15.71 -13.00
C GLU A 212 -22.43 16.28 -13.85
N GLN A 213 -22.71 17.58 -13.78
CA GLN A 213 -23.74 18.23 -14.58
C GLN A 213 -23.31 18.43 -16.04
N TYR A 214 -22.02 18.37 -16.34
CA TYR A 214 -21.48 18.52 -17.68
C TYR A 214 -21.33 17.15 -18.37
N ASN A 215 -21.33 17.13 -19.70
CA ASN A 215 -21.28 15.92 -20.52
C ASN A 215 -19.88 15.29 -20.60
N PHE A 216 -19.26 15.02 -19.45
CA PHE A 216 -18.06 14.18 -19.38
C PHE A 216 -18.45 12.69 -19.29
N SER A 217 -17.68 11.80 -19.91
CA SER A 217 -17.86 10.36 -19.70
C SER A 217 -17.44 9.95 -18.28
N LYS A 218 -17.93 8.79 -17.81
CA LYS A 218 -17.59 8.26 -16.46
C LYS A 218 -16.08 8.11 -16.25
N ASP A 219 -15.37 7.61 -17.27
CA ASP A 219 -13.93 7.42 -17.20
C ASP A 219 -13.19 8.76 -17.21
N GLU A 220 -13.65 9.74 -17.98
CA GLU A 220 -13.08 11.09 -17.95
C GLU A 220 -13.25 11.73 -16.58
N LEU A 221 -14.46 11.73 -16.01
CA LEU A 221 -14.73 12.27 -14.68
C LEU A 221 -13.89 11.58 -13.60
N SER A 222 -13.81 10.25 -13.64
CA SER A 222 -13.05 9.49 -12.65
C SER A 222 -11.54 9.83 -12.68
N VAL A 223 -10.98 9.99 -13.88
CA VAL A 223 -9.57 10.40 -14.05
C VAL A 223 -9.37 11.86 -13.65
N MET A 224 -10.29 12.77 -14.01
CA MET A 224 -10.25 14.17 -13.57
C MET A 224 -10.29 14.29 -12.05
N ASN A 225 -11.22 13.59 -11.38
CA ASN A 225 -11.33 13.56 -9.93
C ASN A 225 -10.05 13.02 -9.27
N ALA A 226 -9.44 12.01 -9.88
CA ALA A 226 -8.17 11.46 -9.39
C ALA A 226 -6.99 12.43 -9.52
N LEU A 227 -6.86 13.08 -10.68
CA LEU A 227 -5.73 13.98 -10.99
C LEU A 227 -5.82 15.33 -10.29
N LEU A 228 -7.04 15.90 -10.13
CA LEU A 228 -7.27 17.26 -9.62
C LEU A 228 -7.68 17.27 -8.16
N LEU A 229 -8.53 16.32 -7.72
CA LEU A 229 -9.11 16.28 -6.39
C LEU A 229 -8.56 15.12 -5.53
N GLY A 230 -7.72 14.24 -6.09
CA GLY A 230 -7.13 13.10 -5.38
C GLY A 230 -8.10 11.95 -5.10
N GLN A 231 -9.28 11.95 -5.68
CA GLN A 231 -10.32 10.93 -5.46
C GLN A 231 -10.20 9.82 -6.50
N ARG A 232 -9.92 8.59 -6.06
CA ARG A 232 -9.69 7.41 -6.92
C ARG A 232 -10.73 6.32 -6.74
N GLN A 233 -11.71 6.54 -5.86
CA GLN A 233 -12.71 5.53 -5.52
C GLN A 233 -13.64 5.18 -6.70
N ASP A 234 -13.85 6.14 -7.61
CA ASP A 234 -14.75 6.00 -8.75
C ASP A 234 -14.08 5.45 -10.01
N ILE A 235 -12.75 5.22 -9.95
CA ILE A 235 -12.01 4.63 -11.07
C ILE A 235 -12.36 3.14 -11.17
N SER A 236 -12.74 2.70 -12.38
CA SER A 236 -13.04 1.29 -12.66
C SER A 236 -11.82 0.40 -12.44
N ASP A 237 -12.06 -0.87 -12.08
CA ASP A 237 -10.98 -1.84 -11.91
C ASP A 237 -10.25 -2.10 -13.22
N GLU A 238 -10.97 -2.08 -14.35
CA GLU A 238 -10.41 -2.22 -15.69
C GLU A 238 -9.45 -1.08 -16.03
N LEU A 239 -9.88 0.17 -15.82
CA LEU A 239 -9.04 1.34 -16.08
C LEU A 239 -7.80 1.34 -15.17
N THR A 240 -7.96 0.98 -13.89
CA THR A 240 -6.83 0.82 -12.95
C THR A 240 -5.84 -0.25 -13.44
N ALA A 241 -6.33 -1.39 -13.92
CA ALA A 241 -5.50 -2.46 -14.47
C ALA A 241 -4.75 -2.00 -15.72
N ASN A 242 -5.39 -1.28 -16.64
CA ASN A 242 -4.76 -0.74 -17.84
C ASN A 242 -3.64 0.26 -17.50
N TYR A 243 -3.87 1.18 -16.56
CA TYR A 243 -2.81 2.08 -16.08
C TYR A 243 -1.65 1.34 -15.40
N SER A 244 -1.94 0.24 -14.69
CA SER A 244 -0.92 -0.60 -14.08
C SER A 244 -0.08 -1.34 -15.12
N LYS A 245 -0.72 -1.96 -16.11
CA LYS A 245 -0.05 -2.66 -17.23
C LYS A 245 0.82 -1.71 -18.07
N ALA A 246 0.37 -0.47 -18.28
CA ALA A 246 1.13 0.55 -18.99
C ALA A 246 2.28 1.17 -18.15
N GLY A 247 2.40 0.83 -16.85
CA GLY A 247 3.38 1.45 -15.94
C GLY A 247 3.04 2.89 -15.53
N ALA A 248 1.81 3.34 -15.77
CA ALA A 248 1.33 4.70 -15.56
C ALA A 248 0.41 4.85 -14.33
N VAL A 249 0.25 3.80 -13.50
CA VAL A 249 -0.64 3.85 -12.32
C VAL A 249 -0.29 4.96 -11.33
N HIS A 250 0.99 5.34 -11.27
CA HIS A 250 1.47 6.45 -10.43
C HIS A 250 0.95 7.82 -10.88
N ILE A 251 0.45 7.95 -12.11
CA ILE A 251 -0.17 9.16 -12.64
C ILE A 251 -1.59 9.34 -12.09
N LEU A 252 -2.37 8.25 -11.94
CA LEU A 252 -3.69 8.29 -11.29
C LEU A 252 -3.62 8.70 -9.81
N ALA A 253 -2.45 8.59 -9.20
CA ALA A 253 -2.19 9.11 -7.87
C ALA A 253 -1.58 10.51 -7.99
N ILE A 254 -2.09 11.48 -7.25
CA ILE A 254 -1.38 12.76 -7.15
C ILE A 254 0.03 12.49 -6.64
N SER A 255 1.00 12.74 -7.50
CA SER A 255 2.41 12.41 -7.28
C SER A 255 3.24 13.67 -7.04
N GLY A 256 4.52 13.48 -6.69
CA GLY A 256 5.47 14.58 -6.63
C GLY A 256 5.58 15.38 -7.93
N LEU A 257 5.42 14.71 -9.08
CA LEU A 257 5.42 15.38 -10.38
C LEU A 257 4.26 16.39 -10.52
N HIS A 258 3.05 16.04 -10.08
CA HIS A 258 1.89 16.95 -10.09
C HIS A 258 2.16 18.20 -9.25
N VAL A 259 2.64 18.02 -8.03
CA VAL A 259 2.97 19.13 -7.12
C VAL A 259 4.12 19.97 -7.69
N GLY A 260 5.12 19.34 -8.31
CA GLY A 260 6.21 20.03 -8.99
C GLY A 260 5.75 20.88 -10.17
N ILE A 261 4.82 20.35 -10.98
CA ILE A 261 4.21 21.11 -12.09
C ILE A 261 3.42 22.30 -11.56
N ILE A 262 2.61 22.10 -10.49
CA ILE A 262 1.86 23.19 -9.83
C ILE A 262 2.83 24.26 -9.30
N LEU A 263 3.95 23.87 -8.67
CA LEU A 263 4.98 24.79 -8.21
C LEU A 263 5.54 25.65 -9.37
N VAL A 264 5.84 25.01 -10.52
CA VAL A 264 6.35 25.70 -11.70
C VAL A 264 5.31 26.67 -12.26
N LEU A 265 4.05 26.25 -12.40
CA LEU A 265 2.94 27.10 -12.83
C LEU A 265 2.74 28.30 -11.90
N LEU A 266 2.69 28.08 -10.59
CA LEU A 266 2.59 29.16 -9.61
C LEU A 266 3.78 30.10 -9.64
N SER A 267 4.99 29.55 -9.78
CA SER A 267 6.21 30.36 -9.87
C SER A 267 6.22 31.25 -11.11
N PHE A 268 5.63 30.78 -12.21
CA PHE A 268 5.46 31.54 -13.44
C PHE A 268 4.40 32.63 -13.29
N VAL A 269 3.21 32.30 -12.81
CA VAL A 269 2.08 33.23 -12.62
C VAL A 269 2.43 34.33 -11.61
N LEU A 270 3.14 33.98 -10.53
CA LEU A 270 3.52 34.91 -9.47
C LEU A 270 4.85 35.64 -9.75
N LYS A 271 5.48 35.44 -10.91
CA LYS A 271 6.72 36.11 -11.28
C LYS A 271 6.64 37.65 -11.25
N PRO A 272 5.54 38.30 -11.69
CA PRO A 272 5.41 39.75 -11.63
C PRO A 272 5.53 40.33 -10.23
N LEU A 273 5.16 39.56 -9.17
CA LEU A 273 5.28 39.98 -7.78
C LEU A 273 6.74 40.26 -7.36
N GLU A 274 7.72 39.67 -8.02
CA GLU A 274 9.13 39.90 -7.69
C GLU A 274 9.59 41.35 -7.94
N ARG A 275 8.79 42.13 -8.70
CA ARG A 275 9.05 43.54 -8.96
C ARG A 275 8.65 44.47 -7.81
N VAL A 276 7.86 43.98 -6.85
CA VAL A 276 7.35 44.76 -5.72
C VAL A 276 8.31 44.64 -4.54
N LYS A 277 8.38 45.64 -3.68
CA LYS A 277 9.17 45.64 -2.44
C LYS A 277 8.73 44.43 -1.58
N ARG A 278 9.68 43.57 -1.19
CA ARG A 278 9.45 42.29 -0.52
C ARG A 278 8.70 41.23 -1.37
N GLY A 279 8.55 41.44 -2.68
CA GLY A 279 7.77 40.57 -3.56
C GLY A 279 8.26 39.12 -3.60
N LYS A 280 9.57 38.88 -3.45
CA LYS A 280 10.13 37.52 -3.34
C LYS A 280 9.59 36.76 -2.11
N LEU A 281 9.44 37.44 -0.97
CA LEU A 281 8.90 36.86 0.26
C LEU A 281 7.39 36.58 0.11
N ILE A 282 6.64 37.56 -0.43
CA ILE A 282 5.20 37.41 -0.71
C ILE A 282 4.98 36.22 -1.66
N LYS A 283 5.74 36.13 -2.75
CA LYS A 283 5.70 35.01 -3.69
C LYS A 283 5.93 33.68 -2.99
N LEU A 284 6.95 33.57 -2.13
CA LEU A 284 7.27 32.36 -1.36
C LEU A 284 6.10 31.95 -0.47
N VAL A 285 5.55 32.90 0.31
CA VAL A 285 4.42 32.62 1.21
C VAL A 285 3.20 32.14 0.43
N LEU A 286 2.85 32.81 -0.68
CA LEU A 286 1.74 32.42 -1.53
C LEU A 286 1.93 31.05 -2.14
N ILE A 287 3.12 30.72 -2.63
CA ILE A 287 3.41 29.38 -3.17
C ILE A 287 3.22 28.32 -2.09
N ILE A 288 3.81 28.48 -0.90
CA ILE A 288 3.68 27.50 0.19
C ILE A 288 2.21 27.37 0.61
N SER A 289 1.50 28.46 0.81
CA SER A 289 0.09 28.44 1.19
C SER A 289 -0.78 27.73 0.17
N PHE A 290 -0.55 27.98 -1.13
CA PHE A 290 -1.31 27.30 -2.19
C PHE A 290 -0.98 25.81 -2.28
N LEU A 291 0.28 25.41 -2.13
CA LEU A 291 0.67 24.01 -2.11
C LEU A 291 0.01 23.25 -0.95
N TRP A 292 -0.04 23.83 0.24
CA TRP A 292 -0.71 23.22 1.39
C TRP A 292 -2.23 23.23 1.24
N PHE A 293 -2.83 24.30 0.69
CA PHE A 293 -4.25 24.29 0.32
C PHE A 293 -4.57 23.17 -0.65
N PHE A 294 -3.77 23.00 -1.70
CA PHE A 294 -3.91 21.90 -2.64
C PHE A 294 -3.75 20.53 -1.96
N ALA A 295 -2.81 20.39 -1.02
CA ALA A 295 -2.64 19.15 -0.25
C ALA A 295 -3.91 18.77 0.52
N VAL A 296 -4.55 19.74 1.18
CA VAL A 296 -5.79 19.51 1.93
C VAL A 296 -6.95 19.22 0.99
N LEU A 297 -7.05 19.96 -0.14
CA LEU A 297 -8.04 19.68 -1.18
C LEU A 297 -7.89 18.28 -1.77
N ALA A 298 -6.65 17.79 -1.93
CA ALA A 298 -6.34 16.44 -2.42
C ALA A 298 -6.46 15.34 -1.34
N GLY A 299 -6.90 15.66 -0.13
CA GLY A 299 -7.16 14.71 0.96
C GLY A 299 -5.93 14.29 1.76
N MET A 300 -4.84 15.07 1.75
CA MET A 300 -3.61 14.88 2.56
C MET A 300 -3.05 13.44 2.52
N SER A 301 -3.18 12.76 1.38
CA SER A 301 -2.58 11.44 1.23
C SER A 301 -1.05 11.48 1.49
N ALA A 302 -0.48 10.36 1.93
CA ALA A 302 0.96 10.27 2.23
C ALA A 302 1.85 10.76 1.06
N SER A 303 1.44 10.49 -0.19
CA SER A 303 2.16 10.95 -1.39
C SER A 303 2.12 12.48 -1.57
N VAL A 304 0.95 13.09 -1.39
CA VAL A 304 0.75 14.53 -1.54
C VAL A 304 1.45 15.30 -0.44
N THR A 305 1.25 14.88 0.83
CA THR A 305 1.88 15.51 2.00
C THR A 305 3.41 15.53 1.85
N ARG A 306 3.99 14.41 1.43
CA ARG A 306 5.42 14.31 1.17
C ARG A 306 5.89 15.27 0.08
N ALA A 307 5.18 15.30 -1.05
CA ALA A 307 5.53 16.17 -2.17
C ALA A 307 5.45 17.65 -1.77
N VAL A 308 4.38 18.04 -1.10
CA VAL A 308 4.19 19.43 -0.66
C VAL A 308 5.25 19.84 0.37
N THR A 309 5.57 18.98 1.34
CA THR A 309 6.65 19.25 2.30
C THR A 309 8.00 19.39 1.60
N MET A 310 8.32 18.49 0.65
CA MET A 310 9.57 18.54 -0.11
C MET A 310 9.67 19.82 -0.96
N PHE A 311 8.60 20.17 -1.68
CA PHE A 311 8.61 21.36 -2.55
C PHE A 311 8.52 22.66 -1.75
N SER A 312 7.88 22.66 -0.57
CA SER A 312 7.96 23.81 0.37
C SER A 312 9.39 24.01 0.86
N ALA A 313 10.07 22.93 1.25
CA ALA A 313 11.47 22.98 1.65
C ALA A 313 12.39 23.43 0.50
N LEU A 314 12.11 22.98 -0.74
CA LEU A 314 12.83 23.40 -1.93
C LEU A 314 12.63 24.91 -2.21
N ALA A 315 11.41 25.40 -2.14
CA ALA A 315 11.10 26.82 -2.33
C ALA A 315 11.81 27.71 -1.28
N LEU A 316 11.84 27.27 -0.02
CA LEU A 316 12.61 27.91 1.04
C LEU A 316 14.13 27.88 0.75
N GLY A 317 14.65 26.72 0.34
CA GLY A 317 16.07 26.57 -0.02
C GLY A 317 16.50 27.47 -1.19
N GLN A 318 15.65 27.61 -2.20
CA GLN A 318 15.85 28.52 -3.34
C GLN A 318 15.78 29.98 -2.90
N PHE A 319 14.81 30.34 -2.04
CA PHE A 319 14.70 31.70 -1.50
C PHE A 319 15.96 32.14 -0.76
N PHE A 320 16.55 31.23 0.02
CA PHE A 320 17.82 31.51 0.74
C PHE A 320 19.08 31.24 -0.10
N ASN A 321 18.95 31.02 -1.41
CA ASN A 321 20.06 30.74 -2.34
C ASN A 321 21.00 29.61 -1.84
N LYS A 322 20.46 28.57 -1.22
CA LYS A 322 21.24 27.45 -0.70
C LYS A 322 21.80 26.59 -1.82
N LYS A 323 23.11 26.35 -1.80
CA LYS A 323 23.76 25.34 -2.66
C LYS A 323 23.23 23.95 -2.26
N ASN A 324 22.95 23.09 -3.25
CA ASN A 324 22.39 21.75 -3.06
C ASN A 324 20.98 21.75 -2.39
N ALA A 325 20.15 22.77 -2.70
CA ALA A 325 18.81 22.90 -2.13
C ALA A 325 17.94 21.64 -2.36
N VAL A 326 18.12 20.93 -3.48
CA VAL A 326 17.33 19.73 -3.81
C VAL A 326 17.64 18.58 -2.85
N GLU A 327 18.91 18.23 -2.66
CA GLU A 327 19.33 17.15 -1.77
C GLU A 327 19.02 17.46 -0.31
N GLN A 328 19.22 18.71 0.11
CA GLN A 328 18.90 19.14 1.48
C GLN A 328 17.40 19.11 1.74
N SER A 329 16.58 19.55 0.77
CA SER A 329 15.12 19.54 0.89
C SER A 329 14.57 18.11 0.97
N LEU A 330 15.17 17.16 0.25
CA LEU A 330 14.80 15.76 0.31
C LEU A 330 15.01 15.18 1.71
N VAL A 331 16.21 15.38 2.28
CA VAL A 331 16.53 14.91 3.64
C VAL A 331 15.66 15.60 4.67
N PHE A 332 15.50 16.92 4.56
CA PHE A 332 14.70 17.71 5.50
C PHE A 332 13.22 17.29 5.47
N SER A 333 12.63 17.11 4.27
CA SER A 333 11.24 16.68 4.14
C SER A 333 11.03 15.30 4.73
N MET A 334 11.94 14.36 4.49
CA MET A 334 11.86 13.03 5.07
C MET A 334 11.96 13.08 6.59
N PHE A 335 12.89 13.88 7.11
CA PHE A 335 13.09 14.07 8.54
C PHE A 335 11.83 14.61 9.23
N ILE A 336 11.24 15.68 8.70
CA ILE A 336 10.02 16.30 9.28
C ILE A 336 8.83 15.33 9.23
N ILE A 337 8.62 14.64 8.09
CA ILE A 337 7.48 13.74 7.95
C ILE A 337 7.61 12.55 8.90
N VAL A 338 8.81 11.98 9.02
CA VAL A 338 9.07 10.83 9.89
C VAL A 338 8.97 11.24 11.38
N LEU A 339 9.33 12.47 11.74
CA LEU A 339 9.09 13.01 13.09
C LEU A 339 7.60 13.19 13.37
N TRP A 340 6.84 13.69 12.39
CA TRP A 340 5.40 13.95 12.58
C TRP A 340 4.56 12.67 12.55
N LYS A 341 4.83 11.77 11.61
CA LYS A 341 4.08 10.52 11.42
C LYS A 341 5.03 9.36 11.10
N PRO A 342 5.69 8.78 12.12
CA PRO A 342 6.76 7.79 11.93
C PRO A 342 6.29 6.54 11.17
N ILE A 343 5.02 6.19 11.28
CA ILE A 343 4.43 5.03 10.59
C ILE A 343 4.48 5.17 9.06
N PHE A 344 4.58 6.38 8.50
CA PHE A 344 4.72 6.60 7.07
C PHE A 344 5.99 5.97 6.49
N LEU A 345 7.02 5.72 7.31
CA LEU A 345 8.21 5.01 6.90
C LEU A 345 7.90 3.62 6.30
N PHE A 346 6.84 2.96 6.79
CA PHE A 346 6.41 1.64 6.34
C PHE A 346 5.33 1.68 5.26
N ASP A 347 4.89 2.87 4.84
CA ASP A 347 3.97 3.04 3.71
C ASP A 347 4.70 2.83 2.39
N ILE A 348 4.17 1.91 1.55
CA ILE A 348 4.76 1.55 0.25
C ILE A 348 4.92 2.77 -0.66
N GLY A 349 3.90 3.64 -0.68
CA GLY A 349 3.94 4.86 -1.48
C GLY A 349 5.02 5.83 -1.01
N PHE A 350 5.26 5.92 0.31
CA PHE A 350 6.35 6.71 0.88
C PHE A 350 7.71 6.18 0.43
N GLN A 351 7.93 4.87 0.58
CA GLN A 351 9.19 4.22 0.20
C GLN A 351 9.49 4.38 -1.29
N LEU A 352 8.53 4.05 -2.17
CA LEU A 352 8.69 4.15 -3.61
C LEU A 352 9.02 5.58 -4.06
N SER A 353 8.36 6.58 -3.49
CA SER A 353 8.60 7.95 -3.93
C SER A 353 9.96 8.50 -3.49
N TYR A 354 10.42 8.24 -2.26
CA TYR A 354 11.76 8.65 -1.86
C TYR A 354 12.84 7.92 -2.66
N LEU A 355 12.67 6.62 -2.90
CA LEU A 355 13.59 5.84 -3.74
C LEU A 355 13.63 6.34 -5.18
N ALA A 356 12.49 6.73 -5.77
CA ALA A 356 12.45 7.35 -7.09
C ALA A 356 13.26 8.64 -7.13
N VAL A 357 13.05 9.54 -6.15
CA VAL A 357 13.77 10.83 -6.11
C VAL A 357 15.26 10.62 -5.85
N PHE A 358 15.64 9.70 -4.96
CA PHE A 358 17.04 9.32 -4.76
C PHE A 358 17.65 8.76 -6.05
N GLY A 359 16.92 7.89 -6.76
CA GLY A 359 17.34 7.38 -8.08
C GLY A 359 17.59 8.52 -9.06
N ILE A 360 16.65 9.47 -9.18
CA ILE A 360 16.81 10.63 -10.07
C ILE A 360 18.03 11.46 -9.67
N ILE A 361 18.21 11.80 -8.40
CA ILE A 361 19.31 12.68 -7.97
C ILE A 361 20.68 12.02 -8.19
N TRP A 362 20.80 10.70 -8.00
CA TRP A 362 22.12 10.03 -8.04
C TRP A 362 22.42 9.38 -9.38
N ILE A 363 21.44 8.83 -10.07
CA ILE A 363 21.64 8.03 -11.28
C ILE A 363 21.47 8.87 -12.54
N GLN A 364 20.43 9.74 -12.57
CA GLN A 364 20.10 10.50 -13.78
C GLN A 364 21.27 11.34 -14.31
N PRO A 365 22.06 12.08 -13.49
CA PRO A 365 23.16 12.87 -14.02
C PRO A 365 24.22 12.01 -14.71
N LEU A 366 24.47 10.79 -14.23
CA LEU A 366 25.44 9.86 -14.83
C LEU A 366 24.97 9.36 -16.19
N VAL A 367 23.69 8.99 -16.28
CA VAL A 367 23.09 8.50 -17.53
C VAL A 367 22.92 9.63 -18.53
N TYR A 368 22.48 10.81 -18.07
CA TYR A 368 22.26 11.96 -18.94
C TYR A 368 23.54 12.42 -19.64
N ASN A 369 24.67 12.45 -18.90
CA ASN A 369 25.96 12.88 -19.42
C ASN A 369 26.62 11.84 -20.36
N ALA A 370 26.07 10.63 -20.49
CA ALA A 370 26.57 9.62 -21.42
C ALA A 370 26.28 9.96 -22.87
N TRP A 371 25.30 10.80 -23.16
CA TRP A 371 24.94 11.25 -24.48
C TRP A 371 24.39 12.68 -24.45
N THR A 372 24.89 13.55 -25.31
CA THR A 372 24.47 14.97 -25.40
C THR A 372 23.92 15.26 -26.80
N PRO A 373 22.61 15.03 -27.03
CA PRO A 373 21.99 15.32 -28.34
C PRO A 373 22.05 16.80 -28.68
N LYS A 374 22.42 17.12 -29.94
CA LYS A 374 22.50 18.52 -30.42
C LYS A 374 21.13 19.14 -30.70
N LEU A 375 20.15 18.30 -31.11
CA LEU A 375 18.79 18.77 -31.41
C LEU A 375 18.02 19.00 -30.09
N TYR A 376 17.38 20.17 -29.94
CA TYR A 376 16.63 20.54 -28.73
C TYR A 376 15.55 19.51 -28.34
N ILE A 377 14.76 19.05 -29.32
CA ILE A 377 13.70 18.03 -29.08
C ILE A 377 14.30 16.72 -28.62
N ALA A 378 15.39 16.26 -29.26
CA ALA A 378 16.11 15.06 -28.86
C ALA A 378 16.72 15.18 -27.45
N ALA A 379 17.28 16.37 -27.12
CA ALA A 379 17.82 16.64 -25.78
C ALA A 379 16.73 16.61 -24.71
N LYS A 380 15.54 17.15 -24.96
CA LYS A 380 14.40 17.08 -24.07
C LYS A 380 13.85 15.64 -23.91
N GLY A 381 13.73 14.91 -25.03
CA GLY A 381 13.36 13.50 -25.01
C GLY A 381 14.36 12.66 -24.23
N TRP A 382 15.68 12.89 -24.45
CA TRP A 382 16.73 12.21 -23.68
C TRP A 382 16.68 12.54 -22.19
N GLN A 383 16.43 13.81 -21.84
CA GLN A 383 16.27 14.21 -20.45
C GLN A 383 15.10 13.46 -19.78
N LEU A 384 13.92 13.40 -20.42
CA LEU A 384 12.76 12.68 -19.92
C LEU A 384 13.02 11.18 -19.79
N PHE A 385 13.67 10.59 -20.80
CA PHE A 385 14.04 9.18 -20.79
C PHE A 385 14.97 8.86 -19.62
N THR A 386 16.05 9.64 -19.44
CA THR A 386 17.03 9.40 -18.37
C THR A 386 16.45 9.62 -16.98
N VAL A 387 15.54 10.59 -16.79
CA VAL A 387 14.79 10.78 -15.54
C VAL A 387 13.91 9.56 -15.26
N SER A 388 13.13 9.09 -16.24
CA SER A 388 12.27 7.93 -16.10
C SER A 388 13.06 6.66 -15.80
N LEU A 389 14.18 6.43 -16.49
CA LEU A 389 15.06 5.30 -16.28
C LEU A 389 15.67 5.33 -14.86
N ALA A 390 16.18 6.48 -14.43
CA ALA A 390 16.78 6.65 -13.11
C ALA A 390 15.77 6.44 -11.97
N ALA A 391 14.57 6.99 -12.12
CA ALA A 391 13.48 6.74 -11.19
C ALA A 391 13.12 5.25 -11.11
N GLN A 392 12.99 4.61 -12.28
CA GLN A 392 12.65 3.18 -12.36
C GLN A 392 13.73 2.30 -11.72
N ILE A 393 15.01 2.56 -11.97
CA ILE A 393 16.12 1.83 -11.32
C ILE A 393 16.03 1.98 -9.78
N GLY A 394 15.70 3.19 -9.30
CA GLY A 394 15.53 3.43 -7.85
C GLY A 394 14.38 2.64 -7.23
N VAL A 395 13.27 2.47 -7.93
CA VAL A 395 12.09 1.78 -7.39
C VAL A 395 12.01 0.30 -7.74
N LEU A 396 12.77 -0.16 -8.74
CA LEU A 396 12.66 -1.50 -9.32
C LEU A 396 12.69 -2.64 -8.28
N PRO A 397 13.67 -2.72 -7.35
CA PRO A 397 13.72 -3.85 -6.42
C PRO A 397 12.48 -3.91 -5.52
N LEU A 398 12.03 -2.75 -5.02
CA LEU A 398 10.86 -2.66 -4.17
C LEU A 398 9.55 -2.94 -4.94
N SER A 399 9.47 -2.45 -6.18
CA SER A 399 8.32 -2.68 -7.06
C SER A 399 8.17 -4.17 -7.41
N LEU A 400 9.26 -4.86 -7.71
CA LEU A 400 9.25 -6.30 -7.95
C LEU A 400 8.82 -7.09 -6.70
N PHE A 401 9.25 -6.65 -5.51
CA PHE A 401 8.88 -7.30 -4.26
C PHE A 401 7.39 -7.17 -3.91
N TYR A 402 6.80 -5.98 -4.11
CA TYR A 402 5.40 -5.75 -3.74
C TYR A 402 4.40 -6.10 -4.84
N PHE A 403 4.72 -5.82 -6.10
CA PHE A 403 3.77 -5.94 -7.20
C PHE A 403 4.00 -7.16 -8.09
N HIS A 404 5.16 -7.81 -7.99
CA HIS A 404 5.51 -9.00 -8.75
C HIS A 404 5.39 -8.84 -10.28
N GLN A 405 5.48 -7.59 -10.77
CA GLN A 405 5.38 -7.27 -12.19
C GLN A 405 6.31 -6.11 -12.58
N PHE A 406 6.68 -6.09 -13.85
CA PHE A 406 7.48 -5.04 -14.45
C PHE A 406 6.91 -4.65 -15.82
N PRO A 407 6.33 -3.45 -15.96
CA PRO A 407 5.84 -2.95 -17.23
C PRO A 407 7.01 -2.46 -18.07
N GLY A 408 7.47 -3.24 -19.06
CA GLY A 408 8.64 -2.91 -19.88
C GLY A 408 8.49 -1.62 -20.69
N LEU A 409 7.25 -1.25 -21.05
CA LEU A 409 6.95 -0.02 -21.81
C LEU A 409 6.76 1.24 -20.93
N PHE A 410 7.13 1.20 -19.63
CA PHE A 410 6.99 2.34 -18.72
C PHE A 410 7.61 3.64 -19.27
N PHE A 411 8.74 3.54 -20.00
CA PHE A 411 9.43 4.70 -20.58
C PHE A 411 8.64 5.32 -21.72
N VAL A 412 7.94 4.50 -22.53
CA VAL A 412 7.07 4.98 -23.62
C VAL A 412 5.88 5.73 -23.03
N SER A 413 5.23 5.14 -22.02
CA SER A 413 4.14 5.79 -21.29
C SER A 413 4.57 7.15 -20.72
N ASN A 414 5.72 7.19 -20.04
CA ASN A 414 6.22 8.41 -19.45
C ASN A 414 6.60 9.48 -20.51
N LEU A 415 7.22 9.06 -21.60
CA LEU A 415 7.61 9.97 -22.69
C LEU A 415 6.38 10.59 -23.38
N LEU A 416 5.30 9.81 -23.52
CA LEU A 416 4.06 10.28 -24.15
C LEU A 416 3.19 11.11 -23.20
N ILE A 417 3.09 10.73 -21.92
CA ILE A 417 2.11 11.32 -20.99
C ILE A 417 2.68 12.52 -20.24
N ILE A 418 3.92 12.44 -19.73
CA ILE A 418 4.49 13.49 -18.86
C ILE A 418 4.52 14.88 -19.49
N PRO A 419 4.87 15.07 -20.79
CA PRO A 419 4.88 16.39 -21.40
C PRO A 419 3.50 17.06 -21.41
N PHE A 420 2.44 16.26 -21.56
CA PHE A 420 1.06 16.75 -21.60
C PHE A 420 0.45 16.95 -20.22
N LEU A 421 1.02 16.33 -19.19
CA LEU A 421 0.49 16.40 -17.83
C LEU A 421 0.45 17.84 -17.30
N GLY A 422 1.42 18.67 -17.68
CA GLY A 422 1.41 20.11 -17.35
C GLY A 422 0.22 20.86 -17.93
N VAL A 423 -0.12 20.58 -19.18
CA VAL A 423 -1.29 21.15 -19.87
C VAL A 423 -2.57 20.63 -19.24
N ILE A 424 -2.64 19.32 -18.99
CA ILE A 424 -3.79 18.67 -18.34
C ILE A 424 -4.08 19.31 -16.97
N LEU A 425 -3.06 19.49 -16.14
CA LEU A 425 -3.21 20.10 -14.82
C LEU A 425 -3.53 21.61 -14.91
N GLY A 426 -2.89 22.33 -15.82
CA GLY A 426 -3.14 23.77 -16.00
C GLY A 426 -4.55 24.06 -16.44
N ILE A 427 -5.03 23.40 -17.51
CA ILE A 427 -6.42 23.52 -17.97
C ILE A 427 -7.39 22.98 -16.91
N GLY A 428 -7.03 21.85 -16.26
CA GLY A 428 -7.83 21.22 -15.21
C GLY A 428 -8.09 22.15 -14.03
N ILE A 429 -7.11 22.92 -13.58
CA ILE A 429 -7.30 23.93 -12.51
C ILE A 429 -8.32 24.98 -12.97
N ILE A 430 -8.25 25.46 -14.20
CA ILE A 430 -9.20 26.43 -14.76
C ILE A 430 -10.61 25.81 -14.82
N VAL A 431 -10.72 24.57 -15.30
CA VAL A 431 -11.99 23.81 -15.36
C VAL A 431 -12.60 23.67 -13.97
N VAL A 432 -11.81 23.33 -12.96
CA VAL A 432 -12.26 23.21 -11.56
C VAL A 432 -12.78 24.55 -11.02
N VAL A 433 -12.06 25.64 -11.27
CA VAL A 433 -12.46 26.97 -10.82
C VAL A 433 -13.77 27.42 -11.51
N LEU A 434 -13.87 27.27 -12.82
CA LEU A 434 -15.07 27.64 -13.57
C LEU A 434 -16.27 26.73 -13.21
N SER A 435 -16.02 25.45 -12.99
CA SER A 435 -17.05 24.50 -12.53
C SER A 435 -17.58 24.87 -11.14
N TYR A 436 -16.71 25.28 -10.21
CA TYR A 436 -17.13 25.71 -8.87
C TYR A 436 -18.16 26.84 -8.90
N TYR A 437 -18.02 27.78 -9.85
CA TYR A 437 -18.96 28.88 -10.09
C TYR A 437 -20.10 28.53 -11.07
N SER A 438 -20.16 27.30 -11.58
CA SER A 438 -21.15 26.82 -12.56
C SER A 438 -21.18 27.63 -13.88
N VAL A 439 -20.00 28.14 -14.29
CA VAL A 439 -19.84 28.97 -15.51
C VAL A 439 -18.90 28.32 -16.54
N LEU A 440 -18.76 27.00 -16.49
CA LEU A 440 -17.86 26.27 -17.39
C LEU A 440 -18.44 26.24 -18.84
N PRO A 441 -17.74 26.83 -19.84
CA PRO A 441 -18.24 26.85 -21.22
C PRO A 441 -18.19 25.45 -21.88
N ALA A 442 -19.18 25.15 -22.71
CA ALA A 442 -19.32 23.85 -23.38
C ALA A 442 -18.07 23.48 -24.24
N PHE A 443 -17.44 24.44 -24.89
CA PHE A 443 -16.24 24.19 -25.69
C PHE A 443 -15.05 23.70 -24.81
N MET A 444 -14.94 24.22 -23.58
CA MET A 444 -13.90 23.76 -22.63
C MET A 444 -14.18 22.33 -22.14
N VAL A 445 -15.47 21.98 -21.95
CA VAL A 445 -15.85 20.60 -21.62
C VAL A 445 -15.41 19.64 -22.71
N THR A 446 -15.72 19.98 -23.97
CA THR A 446 -15.34 19.15 -25.14
C THR A 446 -13.83 19.03 -25.30
N ILE A 447 -13.09 20.14 -25.21
CA ILE A 447 -11.62 20.13 -25.35
C ILE A 447 -10.99 19.33 -24.20
N TYR A 448 -11.35 19.63 -22.96
CA TYR A 448 -10.73 18.98 -21.80
C TYR A 448 -11.10 17.51 -21.71
N GLY A 449 -12.36 17.15 -21.93
CA GLY A 449 -12.80 15.74 -22.01
C GLY A 449 -12.04 15.00 -23.13
N GLY A 450 -11.89 15.63 -24.30
CA GLY A 450 -11.09 15.08 -25.40
C GLY A 450 -9.63 14.82 -25.03
N VAL A 451 -8.98 15.73 -24.30
CA VAL A 451 -7.59 15.55 -23.81
C VAL A 451 -7.50 14.36 -22.86
N ILE A 452 -8.43 14.23 -21.91
CA ILE A 452 -8.45 13.08 -20.97
C ILE A 452 -8.77 11.78 -21.73
N SER A 453 -9.70 11.83 -22.71
CA SER A 453 -10.00 10.66 -23.55
C SER A 453 -8.77 10.18 -24.32
N VAL A 454 -7.99 11.08 -24.91
CA VAL A 454 -6.73 10.77 -25.62
C VAL A 454 -5.73 10.14 -24.63
N LEU A 455 -5.60 10.69 -23.42
CA LEU A 455 -4.77 10.12 -22.36
C LEU A 455 -5.18 8.67 -22.07
N ASN A 456 -6.46 8.43 -21.83
CA ASN A 456 -6.99 7.08 -21.51
C ASN A 456 -6.76 6.12 -22.69
N LYS A 457 -7.03 6.54 -23.94
CA LYS A 457 -6.79 5.74 -25.15
C LYS A 457 -5.32 5.38 -25.32
N THR A 458 -4.41 6.33 -25.06
CA THR A 458 -2.97 6.08 -25.12
C THR A 458 -2.55 5.02 -24.10
N VAL A 459 -3.05 5.12 -22.86
CA VAL A 459 -2.77 4.12 -21.80
C VAL A 459 -3.32 2.75 -22.18
N VAL A 460 -4.56 2.67 -22.66
CA VAL A 460 -5.18 1.41 -23.11
C VAL A 460 -4.40 0.79 -24.27
N PHE A 461 -3.97 1.60 -25.24
CA PHE A 461 -3.15 1.14 -26.36
C PHE A 461 -1.83 0.50 -25.90
N ILE A 462 -1.12 1.15 -24.96
CA ILE A 462 0.12 0.61 -24.41
C ILE A 462 -0.16 -0.64 -23.55
N ALA A 463 -1.23 -0.64 -22.76
CA ALA A 463 -1.62 -1.77 -21.92
C ALA A 463 -1.95 -3.04 -22.71
N LYS A 464 -2.45 -2.90 -23.97
CA LYS A 464 -2.72 -4.02 -24.88
C LYS A 464 -1.45 -4.70 -25.41
N GLN A 465 -0.27 -4.09 -25.24
CA GLN A 465 1.02 -4.68 -25.65
C GLN A 465 1.53 -5.64 -24.56
N GLU A 466 0.80 -6.73 -24.31
CA GLU A 466 1.06 -7.67 -23.21
C GLU A 466 2.43 -8.37 -23.29
N THR A 467 3.01 -8.47 -24.47
CA THR A 467 4.37 -9.05 -24.70
C THR A 467 5.46 -8.32 -23.88
N PHE A 468 5.27 -7.03 -23.57
CA PHE A 468 6.21 -6.23 -22.79
C PHE A 468 5.83 -6.12 -21.31
N LEU A 469 4.79 -6.81 -20.87
CA LEU A 469 4.42 -6.90 -19.47
C LEU A 469 5.02 -8.16 -18.85
N PHE A 470 6.06 -8.01 -18.06
CA PHE A 470 6.63 -9.09 -17.28
C PHE A 470 5.84 -9.21 -15.98
N SER A 471 4.92 -10.18 -15.93
CA SER A 471 4.10 -10.49 -14.76
C SER A 471 4.60 -11.71 -14.01
N ASP A 472 4.05 -11.93 -12.81
CA ASP A 472 4.26 -13.13 -12.01
C ASP A 472 5.74 -13.37 -11.63
N ILE A 473 6.49 -12.29 -11.47
CA ILE A 473 7.89 -12.32 -11.06
C ILE A 473 7.98 -12.63 -9.57
N SER A 474 8.47 -13.81 -9.24
CA SER A 474 8.74 -14.17 -7.85
C SER A 474 10.01 -13.48 -7.34
N PHE A 475 9.85 -12.61 -6.35
CA PHE A 475 10.93 -11.79 -5.83
C PHE A 475 10.88 -11.70 -4.31
N SER A 476 11.93 -12.17 -3.63
CA SER A 476 12.00 -12.21 -2.17
C SER A 476 12.61 -10.93 -1.58
N ALA A 477 12.36 -10.69 -0.28
CA ALA A 477 12.98 -9.58 0.46
C ALA A 477 14.52 -9.66 0.46
N ILE A 478 15.08 -10.87 0.49
CA ILE A 478 16.55 -11.08 0.43
C ILE A 478 17.09 -10.63 -0.93
N LYS A 479 16.44 -11.03 -2.02
CA LYS A 479 16.81 -10.58 -3.37
C LYS A 479 16.66 -9.06 -3.53
N MET A 480 15.61 -8.48 -2.97
CA MET A 480 15.41 -7.03 -2.98
C MET A 480 16.59 -6.31 -2.33
N PHE A 481 17.00 -6.77 -1.13
CA PHE A 481 18.12 -6.17 -0.41
C PHE A 481 19.43 -6.27 -1.21
N PHE A 482 19.78 -7.45 -1.70
CA PHE A 482 20.99 -7.62 -2.48
C PHE A 482 20.97 -6.90 -3.83
N LEU A 483 19.80 -6.75 -4.47
CA LEU A 483 19.69 -5.98 -5.70
C LEU A 483 19.93 -4.48 -5.45
N TYR A 484 19.45 -3.91 -4.31
CA TYR A 484 19.82 -2.54 -3.95
C TYR A 484 21.34 -2.39 -3.72
N LEU A 485 21.96 -3.32 -2.99
CA LEU A 485 23.42 -3.28 -2.81
C LEU A 485 24.16 -3.38 -4.16
N LEU A 486 23.67 -4.21 -5.07
CA LEU A 486 24.23 -4.39 -6.40
C LEU A 486 24.13 -3.10 -7.23
N ILE A 487 22.96 -2.43 -7.23
CA ILE A 487 22.76 -1.14 -7.89
C ILE A 487 23.72 -0.09 -7.33
N ILE A 488 23.85 0.01 -6.01
CA ILE A 488 24.74 0.95 -5.35
C ILE A 488 26.21 0.66 -5.73
N ALA A 489 26.64 -0.59 -5.66
CA ALA A 489 28.01 -0.99 -5.99
C ALA A 489 28.34 -0.73 -7.48
N TYR A 490 27.41 -1.02 -8.39
CA TYR A 490 27.55 -0.76 -9.81
C TYR A 490 27.79 0.73 -10.10
N PHE A 491 26.96 1.62 -9.56
CA PHE A 491 27.15 3.06 -9.76
C PHE A 491 28.39 3.61 -9.05
N GLN A 492 28.79 3.05 -7.91
CA GLN A 492 30.06 3.39 -7.28
C GLN A 492 31.26 2.97 -8.13
N PHE A 493 31.17 1.84 -8.81
CA PHE A 493 32.20 1.39 -9.77
C PHE A 493 32.28 2.31 -10.98
N ILE A 494 31.12 2.69 -11.57
CA ILE A 494 31.10 3.64 -12.71
C ILE A 494 31.75 4.98 -12.36
N LEU A 495 31.44 5.51 -11.16
CA LEU A 495 31.96 6.80 -10.71
C LEU A 495 33.50 6.81 -10.52
N LYS A 496 34.06 5.71 -10.03
CA LYS A 496 35.52 5.56 -9.82
C LYS A 496 35.89 4.14 -10.23
N LYS A 497 36.40 3.99 -11.44
CA LYS A 497 36.85 2.72 -12.03
C LYS A 497 38.10 2.23 -11.31
N ASN A 498 37.92 1.51 -10.20
CA ASN A 498 39.01 0.95 -9.40
C ASN A 498 38.78 -0.58 -9.24
N ALA A 499 39.87 -1.35 -9.28
CA ALA A 499 39.85 -2.81 -9.12
C ALA A 499 39.11 -3.25 -7.84
N LYS A 500 39.35 -2.59 -6.70
CA LYS A 500 38.64 -2.90 -5.43
C LYS A 500 37.13 -2.78 -5.56
N ARG A 501 36.61 -1.74 -6.22
CA ARG A 501 35.16 -1.55 -6.43
C ARG A 501 34.60 -2.54 -7.44
N CYS A 502 35.38 -2.88 -8.48
CA CYS A 502 35.02 -3.93 -9.42
C CYS A 502 34.89 -5.27 -8.70
N MET A 503 35.88 -5.65 -7.90
CA MET A 503 35.83 -6.88 -7.09
C MET A 503 34.64 -6.89 -6.13
N PHE A 504 34.36 -5.78 -5.46
CA PHE A 504 33.18 -5.66 -4.57
C PHE A 504 31.87 -5.84 -5.34
N PHE A 505 31.73 -5.21 -6.51
CA PHE A 505 30.55 -5.41 -7.36
C PHE A 505 30.42 -6.88 -7.80
N LEU A 506 31.49 -7.50 -8.28
CA LEU A 506 31.48 -8.91 -8.71
C LEU A 506 31.18 -9.86 -7.55
N SER A 507 31.71 -9.59 -6.36
CA SER A 507 31.38 -10.39 -5.18
C SER A 507 29.88 -10.33 -4.83
N LEU A 508 29.25 -9.16 -4.94
CA LEU A 508 27.81 -9.01 -4.76
C LEU A 508 27.00 -9.72 -5.85
N VAL A 509 27.49 -9.76 -7.10
CA VAL A 509 26.87 -10.55 -8.18
C VAL A 509 26.88 -12.04 -7.81
N LEU A 510 28.02 -12.55 -7.33
CA LEU A 510 28.13 -13.95 -6.89
C LEU A 510 27.17 -14.24 -5.72
N VAL A 511 27.11 -13.36 -4.72
CA VAL A 511 26.17 -13.51 -3.59
C VAL A 511 24.71 -13.52 -4.09
N TYR A 512 24.34 -12.62 -4.99
CA TYR A 512 22.99 -12.58 -5.56
C TYR A 512 22.66 -13.87 -6.33
N GLN A 513 23.60 -14.41 -7.09
CA GLN A 513 23.44 -15.68 -7.79
C GLN A 513 23.31 -16.84 -6.79
N THR A 514 24.14 -16.89 -5.76
CA THR A 514 24.08 -17.91 -4.69
C THR A 514 22.70 -17.90 -4.01
N VAL A 515 22.20 -16.74 -3.65
CA VAL A 515 20.83 -16.59 -3.10
C VAL A 515 19.79 -17.13 -4.09
N SER A 516 19.94 -16.82 -5.39
CA SER A 516 19.01 -17.28 -6.43
C SER A 516 19.03 -18.79 -6.61
N PHE A 517 20.22 -19.41 -6.54
CA PHE A 517 20.36 -20.87 -6.58
C PHE A 517 19.78 -21.54 -5.34
N TYR A 518 20.07 -20.99 -4.16
CA TYR A 518 19.51 -21.51 -2.90
C TYR A 518 17.99 -21.49 -2.90
N GLU A 519 17.39 -20.39 -3.35
CA GLU A 519 15.93 -20.29 -3.45
C GLU A 519 15.34 -21.26 -4.47
N LYS A 520 16.00 -21.47 -5.61
CA LYS A 520 15.59 -22.47 -6.60
C LYS A 520 15.69 -23.87 -6.01
N TYR A 521 16.80 -24.23 -5.39
CA TYR A 521 17.00 -25.50 -4.71
C TYR A 521 15.91 -25.76 -3.66
N LYS A 522 15.64 -24.78 -2.80
CA LYS A 522 14.57 -24.87 -1.80
C LYS A 522 13.20 -25.10 -2.45
N THR A 523 12.92 -24.46 -3.58
CA THR A 523 11.67 -24.66 -4.31
C THR A 523 11.55 -26.10 -4.81
N GLU A 524 12.61 -26.66 -5.40
CA GLU A 524 12.59 -28.00 -6.00
C GLU A 524 12.43 -29.14 -4.97
N ILE A 525 12.98 -28.98 -3.75
CA ILE A 525 12.86 -29.98 -2.69
C ILE A 525 11.58 -29.88 -1.85
N THR A 526 10.77 -28.84 -2.07
CA THR A 526 9.58 -28.62 -1.25
C THR A 526 8.40 -29.41 -1.80
N HIS A 527 7.81 -30.27 -0.96
CA HIS A 527 6.58 -30.99 -1.23
C HIS A 527 5.52 -30.55 -0.23
N GLN A 528 4.30 -30.21 -0.70
CA GLN A 528 3.23 -29.71 0.16
C GLN A 528 1.86 -30.16 -0.35
N PHE A 529 0.99 -30.48 0.59
CA PHE A 529 -0.45 -30.59 0.34
C PHE A 529 -1.16 -29.40 1.00
N ILE A 530 -2.08 -28.76 0.28
CA ILE A 530 -2.70 -27.52 0.69
C ILE A 530 -4.20 -27.58 0.42
N VAL A 531 -5.01 -27.28 1.45
CA VAL A 531 -6.43 -26.99 1.27
C VAL A 531 -6.64 -25.49 1.42
N PHE A 532 -6.87 -24.81 0.29
CA PHE A 532 -7.05 -23.35 0.27
C PHE A 532 -8.41 -22.96 0.85
N HIS A 533 -8.48 -21.75 1.39
CA HIS A 533 -9.77 -21.16 1.74
C HIS A 533 -10.36 -20.39 0.56
N LYS A 534 -11.49 -20.84 0.05
CA LYS A 534 -12.31 -20.11 -0.93
C LYS A 534 -13.77 -20.24 -0.53
N SER A 535 -14.45 -19.12 -0.32
CA SER A 535 -15.86 -19.11 0.04
C SER A 535 -16.70 -19.79 -1.06
N ARG A 536 -17.57 -20.73 -0.70
CA ARG A 536 -18.47 -21.50 -1.56
C ARG A 536 -17.82 -22.50 -2.53
N ASN A 537 -16.50 -22.53 -2.63
CA ASN A 537 -15.78 -23.43 -3.55
C ASN A 537 -14.67 -24.17 -2.80
N SER A 538 -14.30 -25.33 -3.35
CA SER A 538 -13.18 -26.14 -2.89
C SER A 538 -12.00 -26.01 -3.83
N ILE A 539 -10.82 -25.72 -3.29
CA ILE A 539 -9.56 -25.67 -4.02
C ILE A 539 -8.50 -26.37 -3.18
N VAL A 540 -7.89 -27.39 -3.76
CA VAL A 540 -6.85 -28.19 -3.13
C VAL A 540 -5.63 -28.21 -4.03
N GLY A 541 -4.43 -28.07 -3.47
CA GLY A 541 -3.17 -28.10 -4.18
C GLY A 541 -2.26 -29.23 -3.71
N LYS A 542 -1.66 -29.96 -4.63
CA LYS A 542 -0.54 -30.87 -4.39
C LYS A 542 0.68 -30.30 -5.09
N ARG A 543 1.61 -29.81 -4.30
CA ARG A 543 2.87 -29.23 -4.79
C ARG A 543 3.97 -30.27 -4.77
N THR A 544 4.68 -30.39 -5.89
CA THR A 544 5.87 -31.20 -6.03
C THR A 544 6.97 -30.32 -6.66
N GLY A 545 7.83 -29.77 -5.82
CA GLY A 545 8.85 -28.83 -6.28
C GLY A 545 8.25 -27.56 -6.87
N ALA A 546 8.57 -27.28 -8.13
CA ALA A 546 8.06 -26.12 -8.87
C ALA A 546 6.77 -26.41 -9.67
N ARG A 547 6.12 -27.56 -9.44
CA ARG A 547 4.85 -27.96 -10.07
C ARG A 547 3.73 -27.96 -9.05
N LEU A 548 2.54 -27.52 -9.45
CA LEU A 548 1.34 -27.52 -8.62
C LEU A 548 0.20 -28.21 -9.38
N GLU A 549 -0.31 -29.29 -8.83
CA GLU A 549 -1.56 -29.90 -9.24
C GLU A 549 -2.69 -29.29 -8.42
N VAL A 550 -3.66 -28.69 -9.08
CA VAL A 550 -4.81 -28.01 -8.47
C VAL A 550 -6.07 -28.80 -8.75
N TYR A 551 -6.71 -29.25 -7.69
CA TYR A 551 -8.00 -29.94 -7.73
C TYR A 551 -9.09 -28.97 -7.31
N HIS A 552 -10.15 -28.81 -8.11
CA HIS A 552 -11.20 -27.83 -7.86
C HIS A 552 -12.59 -28.25 -8.34
N ASN A 553 -13.62 -27.58 -7.85
CA ASN A 553 -15.02 -27.77 -8.26
C ASN A 553 -15.62 -26.50 -8.90
N MET A 554 -14.83 -25.66 -9.51
CA MET A 554 -15.27 -24.39 -10.10
C MET A 554 -15.52 -24.57 -11.61
N ASP A 555 -16.67 -24.06 -12.08
CA ASP A 555 -17.05 -24.06 -13.50
C ASP A 555 -16.43 -22.92 -14.32
N THR A 556 -15.89 -21.89 -13.64
CA THR A 556 -15.31 -20.69 -14.24
C THR A 556 -13.78 -20.77 -14.33
N ILE A 557 -13.21 -19.95 -15.23
CA ILE A 557 -11.76 -19.87 -15.45
C ILE A 557 -11.00 -19.68 -14.14
N ILE A 558 -10.41 -20.77 -13.65
CA ILE A 558 -9.70 -20.80 -12.36
C ILE A 558 -8.35 -20.07 -12.43
N HIS A 559 -7.78 -19.92 -13.63
CA HIS A 559 -6.47 -19.27 -13.84
C HIS A 559 -6.38 -17.85 -13.27
N ASN A 560 -7.49 -17.10 -13.24
CA ASN A 560 -7.55 -15.74 -12.76
C ASN A 560 -7.87 -15.61 -11.25
N GLN A 561 -7.88 -16.73 -10.52
CA GLN A 561 -8.14 -16.66 -9.07
C GLN A 561 -6.93 -16.11 -8.32
N ASN A 562 -7.12 -14.98 -7.67
CA ASN A 562 -6.05 -14.30 -6.88
C ASN A 562 -5.40 -15.22 -5.83
N VAL A 563 -6.15 -16.18 -5.28
CA VAL A 563 -5.63 -17.14 -4.30
C VAL A 563 -4.52 -17.99 -4.89
N LEU A 564 -4.75 -18.56 -6.07
CA LEU A 564 -3.77 -19.39 -6.77
C LEU A 564 -2.62 -18.54 -7.31
N LYS A 565 -2.91 -17.39 -7.91
CA LYS A 565 -1.90 -16.47 -8.43
C LYS A 565 -0.93 -16.04 -7.33
N ASN A 566 -1.41 -15.62 -6.17
CA ASN A 566 -0.55 -15.22 -5.06
C ASN A 566 0.33 -16.38 -4.56
N TYR A 567 -0.23 -17.58 -4.50
CA TYR A 567 0.52 -18.78 -4.09
C TYR A 567 1.59 -19.18 -5.13
N THR A 568 1.24 -19.21 -6.41
CA THR A 568 2.16 -19.59 -7.48
C THR A 568 3.34 -18.64 -7.59
N VAL A 569 3.09 -17.34 -7.49
CA VAL A 569 4.14 -16.31 -7.50
C VAL A 569 4.99 -16.39 -6.22
N GLY A 570 4.36 -16.48 -5.05
CA GLY A 570 5.06 -16.52 -3.77
C GLY A 570 5.96 -17.75 -3.61
N GLU A 571 5.49 -18.92 -4.10
CA GLU A 571 6.19 -20.20 -4.01
C GLU A 571 6.99 -20.59 -5.27
N ARG A 572 7.09 -19.70 -6.26
CA ARG A 572 7.86 -19.88 -7.51
C ARG A 572 7.40 -21.08 -8.34
N ILE A 573 6.11 -21.33 -8.37
CA ILE A 573 5.53 -22.40 -9.19
C ILE A 573 5.65 -22.03 -10.68
N LYS A 574 6.17 -22.96 -11.48
CA LYS A 574 6.38 -22.77 -12.92
C LYS A 574 5.29 -23.40 -13.77
N ALA A 575 4.71 -24.49 -13.27
CA ALA A 575 3.69 -25.23 -14.00
C ALA A 575 2.51 -25.53 -13.06
N VAL A 576 1.31 -25.26 -13.54
CA VAL A 576 0.06 -25.54 -12.83
C VAL A 576 -0.81 -26.40 -13.72
N ASN A 577 -1.20 -27.57 -13.21
CA ASN A 577 -2.15 -28.46 -13.87
C ASN A 577 -3.46 -28.44 -13.09
N TYR A 578 -4.58 -28.44 -13.78
CA TYR A 578 -5.91 -28.37 -13.19
C TYR A 578 -6.66 -29.67 -13.40
N HIS A 579 -7.30 -30.15 -12.31
CA HIS A 579 -8.05 -31.40 -12.27
C HIS A 579 -9.34 -31.20 -11.52
N GLU A 580 -10.32 -32.02 -11.79
CA GLU A 580 -11.50 -32.17 -10.95
C GLU A 580 -11.15 -32.88 -9.64
N ILE A 581 -11.87 -32.56 -8.56
CA ILE A 581 -11.64 -33.20 -7.27
C ILE A 581 -12.16 -34.65 -7.33
N SER A 582 -11.24 -35.60 -7.22
CA SER A 582 -11.58 -37.05 -7.05
C SER A 582 -11.99 -37.32 -5.61
N ASN A 583 -12.61 -38.45 -5.34
CA ASN A 583 -13.04 -38.84 -4.00
C ASN A 583 -11.88 -39.12 -3.05
N PHE A 584 -10.71 -39.45 -3.56
CA PHE A 584 -9.49 -39.65 -2.76
C PHE A 584 -8.27 -39.15 -3.51
N LEU A 585 -7.25 -38.78 -2.74
CA LEU A 585 -5.94 -38.39 -3.25
C LEU A 585 -4.87 -39.03 -2.40
N GLN A 586 -3.93 -39.70 -3.01
CA GLN A 586 -2.78 -40.25 -2.29
C GLN A 586 -1.66 -39.22 -2.24
N ILE A 587 -1.20 -38.96 -1.02
CA ILE A 587 -0.07 -38.10 -0.74
C ILE A 587 0.96 -38.94 0.00
N ASP A 588 1.90 -39.48 -0.75
CA ASP A 588 2.88 -40.44 -0.24
C ASP A 588 2.21 -41.61 0.51
N ASN A 589 2.44 -41.70 1.83
CA ASN A 589 1.86 -42.77 2.67
C ASN A 589 0.52 -42.40 3.32
N GLN A 590 -0.02 -41.21 3.08
CA GLN A 590 -1.31 -40.77 3.61
C GLN A 590 -2.37 -40.67 2.53
N VAL A 591 -3.55 -41.15 2.81
CA VAL A 591 -4.72 -41.01 1.94
C VAL A 591 -5.56 -39.83 2.44
N VAL A 592 -5.87 -38.91 1.53
CA VAL A 592 -6.82 -37.84 1.76
C VAL A 592 -8.14 -38.26 1.12
N LEU A 593 -9.18 -38.33 1.94
CA LEU A 593 -10.54 -38.66 1.50
C LEU A 593 -11.38 -37.38 1.44
N PHE A 594 -11.97 -37.11 0.28
CA PHE A 594 -12.88 -35.99 0.06
C PHE A 594 -14.32 -36.47 0.20
N ILE A 595 -15.08 -35.83 1.06
CA ILE A 595 -16.49 -36.11 1.27
C ILE A 595 -17.31 -34.90 0.86
N ASP A 596 -18.11 -35.08 -0.16
CA ASP A 596 -19.02 -34.06 -0.71
C ASP A 596 -20.48 -34.32 -0.36
N THR A 597 -21.40 -33.62 -1.03
CA THR A 597 -22.86 -33.75 -0.86
C THR A 597 -23.37 -35.17 -1.07
N ASN A 598 -22.68 -36.00 -1.86
CA ASN A 598 -23.07 -37.40 -2.12
C ASN A 598 -22.77 -38.32 -0.93
N GLY A 599 -21.92 -37.88 -0.01
CA GLY A 599 -21.65 -38.59 1.24
C GLY A 599 -20.98 -39.95 1.06
N ASN A 600 -20.31 -40.20 -0.06
CA ASN A 600 -19.66 -41.47 -0.34
C ASN A 600 -18.36 -41.61 0.48
N TYR A 601 -18.39 -42.50 1.48
CA TYR A 601 -17.21 -42.77 2.31
C TYR A 601 -17.00 -44.26 2.60
N ASP A 602 -17.72 -45.15 1.86
CA ASP A 602 -17.65 -46.61 2.09
C ASP A 602 -16.47 -47.20 1.30
N ILE A 603 -15.25 -46.97 1.79
CA ILE A 603 -14.02 -47.53 1.25
C ILE A 603 -13.50 -48.58 2.24
N LYS A 604 -13.53 -49.85 1.83
CA LYS A 604 -13.01 -50.96 2.61
C LYS A 604 -11.48 -50.89 2.74
N GLY A 605 -10.97 -51.13 3.93
CA GLY A 605 -9.51 -51.18 4.17
C GLY A 605 -8.81 -49.82 4.37
N LEU A 606 -9.54 -48.70 4.35
CA LEU A 606 -8.96 -47.38 4.58
C LEU A 606 -8.92 -47.10 6.10
N GLN A 607 -7.72 -46.93 6.63
CA GLN A 607 -7.49 -46.55 8.02
C GLN A 607 -6.72 -45.26 8.13
N GLN A 608 -7.07 -44.44 9.15
CA GLN A 608 -6.39 -43.18 9.49
C GLN A 608 -6.22 -42.18 8.33
N PRO A 609 -7.26 -41.93 7.48
CA PRO A 609 -7.14 -40.93 6.43
C PRO A 609 -7.20 -39.53 7.01
N ILE A 610 -6.74 -38.54 6.19
CA ILE A 610 -7.13 -37.14 6.36
C ILE A 610 -8.49 -36.96 5.67
N LEU A 611 -9.50 -36.48 6.40
CA LEU A 611 -10.81 -36.20 5.84
C LEU A 611 -10.93 -34.73 5.44
N VAL A 612 -11.37 -34.47 4.21
CA VAL A 612 -11.71 -33.13 3.74
C VAL A 612 -13.20 -33.06 3.46
N LEU A 613 -13.94 -32.35 4.31
CA LEU A 613 -15.38 -32.12 4.15
C LEU A 613 -15.62 -30.91 3.27
N ARG A 614 -16.39 -31.08 2.18
CA ARG A 614 -16.70 -30.05 1.21
C ARG A 614 -18.19 -30.01 0.85
N GLN A 615 -18.70 -28.82 0.48
CA GLN A 615 -20.09 -28.62 0.01
C GLN A 615 -21.17 -29.07 1.02
N SER A 616 -20.86 -29.03 2.30
CA SER A 616 -21.78 -29.34 3.41
C SER A 616 -22.45 -30.72 3.34
N PRO A 617 -21.69 -31.82 3.35
CA PRO A 617 -22.23 -33.19 3.30
C PRO A 617 -23.16 -33.45 4.48
N LYS A 618 -24.31 -34.08 4.20
CA LYS A 618 -25.28 -34.54 5.22
C LYS A 618 -24.85 -35.87 5.78
N ILE A 619 -23.81 -35.90 6.63
CA ILE A 619 -23.23 -37.12 7.20
C ILE A 619 -23.31 -37.10 8.74
N ASN A 620 -23.35 -38.28 9.35
CA ASN A 620 -23.07 -38.42 10.76
C ASN A 620 -21.55 -38.56 10.97
N LEU A 621 -20.92 -37.46 11.39
CA LEU A 621 -19.46 -37.40 11.49
C LEU A 621 -18.94 -38.32 12.64
N GLU A 622 -19.66 -38.48 13.73
CA GLU A 622 -19.26 -39.35 14.84
C GLU A 622 -19.16 -40.81 14.40
N ARG A 623 -20.18 -41.28 13.66
CA ARG A 623 -20.16 -42.64 13.08
C ARG A 623 -18.99 -42.82 12.11
N LEU A 624 -18.69 -41.79 11.33
CA LEU A 624 -17.61 -41.81 10.37
C LEU A 624 -16.24 -41.83 11.07
N ILE A 625 -16.05 -41.03 12.12
CA ILE A 625 -14.83 -41.01 12.94
C ILE A 625 -14.58 -42.39 13.57
N LYS A 626 -15.61 -43.00 14.16
CA LYS A 626 -15.51 -44.34 14.77
C LYS A 626 -15.11 -45.43 13.75
N ARG A 627 -15.55 -45.28 12.50
CA ARG A 627 -15.28 -46.25 11.43
C ARG A 627 -13.90 -46.12 10.82
N LEU A 628 -13.48 -44.88 10.47
CA LEU A 628 -12.26 -44.62 9.72
C LEU A 628 -11.06 -44.20 10.60
N ASN A 629 -11.31 -43.85 11.84
CA ASN A 629 -10.32 -43.32 12.78
C ASN A 629 -9.38 -42.26 12.14
N PRO A 630 -9.93 -41.16 11.59
CA PRO A 630 -9.16 -40.22 10.82
C PRO A 630 -8.12 -39.50 11.69
N THR A 631 -6.93 -39.23 11.10
CA THR A 631 -5.88 -38.45 11.78
C THR A 631 -6.26 -36.97 11.91
N LEU A 632 -7.02 -36.46 10.94
CA LEU A 632 -7.44 -35.06 10.90
C LEU A 632 -8.71 -34.91 10.06
N VAL A 633 -9.60 -34.04 10.51
CA VAL A 633 -10.79 -33.61 9.78
C VAL A 633 -10.62 -32.15 9.38
N ILE A 634 -10.70 -31.84 8.08
CA ILE A 634 -10.59 -30.50 7.50
C ILE A 634 -11.95 -30.11 6.95
N ALA A 635 -12.51 -28.99 7.41
CA ALA A 635 -13.67 -28.35 6.79
C ALA A 635 -13.20 -27.18 5.93
N ASP A 636 -13.39 -27.25 4.61
CA ASP A 636 -12.99 -26.21 3.69
C ASP A 636 -13.99 -25.03 3.62
N GLY A 637 -13.69 -24.02 2.79
CA GLY A 637 -14.48 -22.80 2.67
C GLY A 637 -15.83 -22.97 1.96
N SER A 638 -16.11 -24.13 1.37
CA SER A 638 -17.38 -24.43 0.68
C SER A 638 -18.53 -24.76 1.63
N ASN A 639 -18.19 -25.05 2.90
CA ASN A 639 -19.17 -25.49 3.90
C ASN A 639 -19.93 -24.34 4.57
N TYR A 640 -21.19 -24.56 4.93
CA TYR A 640 -21.99 -23.65 5.75
C TYR A 640 -21.48 -23.61 7.19
N LYS A 641 -21.58 -22.43 7.83
CA LYS A 641 -21.11 -22.21 9.21
C LYS A 641 -21.74 -23.18 10.21
N SER A 642 -23.04 -23.44 10.07
CA SER A 642 -23.78 -24.34 10.97
C SER A 642 -23.22 -25.76 10.97
N TYR A 643 -22.90 -26.30 9.79
CA TYR A 643 -22.30 -27.63 9.67
C TYR A 643 -20.88 -27.65 10.27
N VAL A 644 -20.08 -26.63 9.98
CA VAL A 644 -18.72 -26.52 10.55
C VAL A 644 -18.74 -26.49 12.07
N SER A 645 -19.69 -25.78 12.68
CA SER A 645 -19.84 -25.71 14.13
C SER A 645 -20.25 -27.07 14.71
N LEU A 646 -21.19 -27.77 14.06
CA LEU A 646 -21.61 -29.13 14.45
C LEU A 646 -20.44 -30.11 14.39
N TRP A 647 -19.72 -30.16 13.30
CA TRP A 647 -18.57 -31.07 13.12
C TRP A 647 -17.42 -30.77 14.09
N LYS A 648 -17.22 -29.51 14.43
CA LYS A 648 -16.22 -29.09 15.43
C LYS A 648 -16.56 -29.67 16.80
N ALA A 649 -17.85 -29.68 17.21
CA ALA A 649 -18.33 -30.30 18.44
C ALA A 649 -18.11 -31.82 18.43
N SER A 650 -18.54 -32.51 17.36
CA SER A 650 -18.35 -33.95 17.22
C SER A 650 -16.89 -34.40 17.25
N CYS A 651 -16.00 -33.61 16.62
CA CYS A 651 -14.55 -33.88 16.63
C CYS A 651 -13.97 -33.66 18.05
N LEU A 652 -14.46 -32.68 18.80
CA LEU A 652 -14.01 -32.41 20.16
C LEU A 652 -14.37 -33.55 21.08
N GLU A 653 -15.62 -34.06 21.01
CA GLU A 653 -16.10 -35.20 21.77
C GLU A 653 -15.33 -36.49 21.45
N SER A 654 -15.03 -36.70 20.18
CA SER A 654 -14.27 -37.86 19.70
C SER A 654 -12.74 -37.71 19.83
N LYS A 655 -12.24 -36.61 20.42
CA LYS A 655 -10.80 -36.30 20.54
C LYS A 655 -10.04 -36.33 19.20
N THR A 656 -10.72 -36.05 18.10
CA THR A 656 -10.15 -36.05 16.75
C THR A 656 -9.72 -34.62 16.38
N SER A 657 -8.55 -34.45 15.76
CA SER A 657 -8.06 -33.14 15.33
C SER A 657 -8.99 -32.53 14.29
N PHE A 658 -9.36 -31.23 14.47
CA PHE A 658 -10.23 -30.50 13.56
C PHE A 658 -9.59 -29.20 13.05
N TRP A 659 -9.70 -28.97 11.74
CA TRP A 659 -9.23 -27.76 11.09
C TRP A 659 -10.33 -27.12 10.24
N SER A 660 -10.71 -25.89 10.54
CA SER A 660 -11.61 -25.11 9.70
C SER A 660 -10.80 -24.07 8.93
N THR A 661 -10.84 -24.11 7.58
CA THR A 661 -10.14 -23.12 6.77
C THR A 661 -10.73 -21.72 6.90
N ARG A 662 -11.96 -21.59 7.36
CA ARG A 662 -12.63 -20.33 7.65
C ARG A 662 -12.10 -19.65 8.93
N GLU A 663 -11.73 -20.43 9.94
CA GLU A 663 -11.25 -19.92 11.23
C GLU A 663 -9.72 -19.79 11.24
N LYS A 664 -9.03 -20.81 10.74
CA LYS A 664 -7.57 -20.95 10.85
C LYS A 664 -6.81 -20.67 9.54
N GLY A 665 -7.54 -20.36 8.46
CA GLY A 665 -6.95 -20.22 7.12
C GLY A 665 -6.63 -21.56 6.44
N ALA A 666 -5.96 -21.50 5.29
CA ALA A 666 -5.59 -22.68 4.52
C ALA A 666 -4.82 -23.69 5.36
N TYR A 667 -5.12 -24.98 5.16
CA TYR A 667 -4.35 -26.05 5.78
C TYR A 667 -3.14 -26.38 4.91
N ILE A 668 -1.97 -26.45 5.49
CA ILE A 668 -0.73 -26.78 4.78
C ILE A 668 -0.04 -27.92 5.51
N LEU A 669 0.07 -29.05 4.83
CA LEU A 669 0.92 -30.16 5.24
C LEU A 669 2.25 -30.04 4.50
N LYS A 670 3.33 -29.76 5.23
CA LYS A 670 4.72 -29.70 4.71
C LYS A 670 5.42 -31.02 4.99
N LYS A 671 6.22 -31.41 4.05
CA LYS A 671 7.22 -32.47 4.23
C LYS A 671 8.61 -31.95 3.99
#